data_f9021d541393f069fb74e21406b329d8
#
_entry.id   f9021d541393f069fb74e21406b329d8
#
_cell.length_a   1.000
_cell.length_b   1.000
_cell.length_c   1.000
_cell.angle_alpha   90.00
_cell.angle_beta   90.00
_cell.angle_gamma   90.00
#
_symmetry.space_group_name_H-M   'P 1'
#
loop_
_entity.id
_entity.type
_entity.pdbx_description
1 polymer ?
#
loop_
_entity_poly.entity_id
_entity_poly.type
_entity_poly.pdbx_seq_one_letter_code
_entity_poly.pdbx_strand_id
1 'polypeptide(L)'
;MTEKWDFWIDRGGTFTDIIGRDPEGGLHPRKLLSENPEAYNDAAIQGIRDLLGLSAGDTIPSGLIGDIKMGTTVATNALLERKGDRVLLLITKGFRDALKIAYQARPDIFAKEIILPEQLYERVIEINERVRADGCVEQLLDIAACRPAIEQARADGIDAVAIVFMHAWKYPEHEKAVAKVCRKLGFSQVSVSHEVSPLIKLVGRGDTAVVDAYLSPILSRYVQRVAGELGAAPSSPLVGESDRFPRLMFMMSSGGLTAADMFQGKDALLSGPAGGVVGMVETARLAGFDKVIGFDMGGTSTDVAHYDGEYERAFDTEVAGVRIRAPMMRIHTVAAGGGSILHYEAGRFRAGPDSAGANPGPAAYRRGGPLAVTDANVMLGKLQPDFFPAIFGPGQDQTLDVETVRAKFAALAAEIGDGRSPESVAEGFVTIAVENMANAIKKISVQRGYDVTEYLLNCFGGAGGQHACLVADALGMEAVLIHPFSGLLSAYGIGLSSVFASRQQALLKPLAEESRTEIGNLIAILRKAVVAELAAQGIGEDTVATKPVLHIRYDGTDTTLPVNFEADSIFQARRDFEIAHKAQFGFVYDDKPMIVETVGVEGTDTGGTGRDETESRTEDLAVSPSQTREIFTEGEWRTSPIFRREALKPGNRVAGPALIIEPNQTIVIEPGWLAEITARNHVLLHRVEKKRRQAALGTEADPVMLEVFNNLFMSIAEQMGVTLQNTAYSVNIKERLDFSCAVFDRTGALVANAPHMPVHLGSMDRSVETIIRLNSGDIHPGDVFALNAPYNGGTHLPDITVVTPVFDDAKERILFWAASRGHHADIGGTAPGSMTPLATTVDEEGVLFDNFRIVDRGRFREKELETLLTDHRYPARNPHQNIADLKAQIAANEKGVAELRKMVAHFGLDVVEAYMGHVQDNAAESVRRVLERLPDSSEYEYPTDTGQIIKVKITVDRQKREATVDFTGTSPVMKNNFNAPEPVARAAVLYA
;
A
#
# COMPACT_ATOMS: atom_id res chain seq x y z
N MET A 1 -10.23 2.64 -42.87
CA MET A 1 -9.24 1.65 -42.35
C MET A 1 -7.91 2.37 -42.36
N THR A 2 -7.30 2.48 -41.19
CA THR A 2 -6.01 3.15 -41.05
C THR A 2 -4.94 2.20 -41.60
N GLU A 3 -4.24 2.58 -42.66
CA GLU A 3 -3.09 1.85 -43.18
C GLU A 3 -1.87 1.93 -42.25
N LYS A 4 -2.09 2.17 -40.95
CA LYS A 4 -1.05 2.49 -39.96
C LYS A 4 -1.04 1.48 -38.82
N TRP A 5 0.15 1.23 -38.29
CA TRP A 5 0.37 0.46 -37.06
C TRP A 5 0.18 1.34 -35.83
N ASP A 6 -0.42 0.77 -34.77
CA ASP A 6 -0.42 1.33 -33.42
C ASP A 6 0.50 0.52 -32.50
N PHE A 7 1.14 1.17 -31.56
CA PHE A 7 2.05 0.52 -30.62
C PHE A 7 1.68 0.82 -29.17
N TRP A 8 1.60 -0.23 -28.36
CA TRP A 8 1.30 -0.19 -26.94
C TRP A 8 2.49 -0.73 -26.17
N ILE A 9 3.09 0.07 -25.32
CA ILE A 9 4.41 -0.19 -24.78
C ILE A 9 4.38 0.02 -23.25
N ASP A 10 4.81 -0.98 -22.51
CA ASP A 10 5.16 -0.83 -21.10
C ASP A 10 6.67 -1.01 -20.93
N ARG A 11 7.38 0.11 -20.68
CA ARG A 11 8.80 0.11 -20.40
C ARG A 11 9.03 -0.11 -18.92
N GLY A 12 9.14 -1.36 -18.50
CA GLY A 12 9.51 -1.75 -17.14
C GLY A 12 11.01 -1.58 -16.84
N GLY A 13 11.39 -1.88 -15.59
CA GLY A 13 12.80 -1.83 -15.16
C GLY A 13 13.67 -2.92 -15.80
N THR A 14 13.16 -4.15 -15.93
CA THR A 14 13.91 -5.29 -16.47
C THR A 14 13.54 -5.60 -17.91
N PHE A 15 12.25 -5.62 -18.21
CA PHE A 15 11.73 -5.91 -19.54
C PHE A 15 10.86 -4.76 -20.04
N THR A 16 10.87 -4.57 -21.36
CA THR A 16 9.94 -3.73 -22.10
C THR A 16 9.00 -4.62 -22.88
N ASP A 17 7.72 -4.50 -22.58
CA ASP A 17 6.63 -5.23 -23.21
C ASP A 17 6.01 -4.35 -24.29
N ILE A 18 5.85 -4.89 -25.51
CA ILE A 18 5.38 -4.16 -26.68
C ILE A 18 4.30 -4.99 -27.36
N ILE A 19 3.20 -4.35 -27.71
CA ILE A 19 2.15 -4.93 -28.56
C ILE A 19 2.00 -3.98 -29.76
N GLY A 20 2.29 -4.49 -30.95
CA GLY A 20 1.98 -3.82 -32.22
C GLY A 20 0.62 -4.26 -32.72
N ARG A 21 -0.25 -3.30 -33.03
CA ARG A 21 -1.52 -3.55 -33.74
C ARG A 21 -1.32 -3.22 -35.21
N ASP A 22 -1.43 -4.21 -36.06
CA ASP A 22 -1.30 -4.03 -37.51
C ASP A 22 -2.53 -3.34 -38.13
N PRO A 23 -2.49 -2.92 -39.40
CA PRO A 23 -3.62 -2.28 -40.07
C PRO A 23 -4.89 -3.16 -40.21
N GLU A 24 -4.72 -4.49 -40.17
CA GLU A 24 -5.83 -5.44 -40.19
C GLU A 24 -6.43 -5.66 -38.78
N GLY A 25 -5.81 -5.09 -37.73
CA GLY A 25 -6.24 -5.23 -36.33
C GLY A 25 -5.59 -6.39 -35.58
N GLY A 26 -4.67 -7.12 -36.20
CA GLY A 26 -3.91 -8.20 -35.59
C GLY A 26 -2.96 -7.67 -34.51
N LEU A 27 -2.82 -8.39 -33.39
CA LEU A 27 -1.97 -8.03 -32.28
C LEU A 27 -0.69 -8.86 -32.28
N HIS A 28 0.46 -8.20 -32.27
CA HIS A 28 1.79 -8.79 -32.36
C HIS A 28 2.60 -8.46 -31.10
N PRO A 29 2.75 -9.43 -30.16
CA PRO A 29 3.50 -9.19 -28.91
C PRO A 29 5.00 -9.29 -29.14
N ARG A 30 5.76 -8.45 -28.42
CA ARG A 30 7.22 -8.48 -28.35
C ARG A 30 7.68 -8.14 -26.95
N LYS A 31 8.69 -8.85 -26.46
CA LYS A 31 9.31 -8.62 -25.15
C LYS A 31 10.81 -8.50 -25.29
N LEU A 32 11.39 -7.41 -24.82
CA LEU A 32 12.82 -7.10 -24.89
C LEU A 32 13.37 -6.76 -23.49
N LEU A 33 14.66 -6.94 -23.29
CA LEU A 33 15.33 -6.37 -22.11
C LEU A 33 15.25 -4.83 -22.17
N SER A 34 14.91 -4.16 -21.10
CA SER A 34 14.82 -2.70 -21.07
C SER A 34 16.17 -2.01 -21.29
N GLU A 35 17.25 -2.66 -20.88
CA GLU A 35 18.62 -2.21 -21.06
C GLU A 35 19.46 -3.29 -21.73
N ASN A 36 19.95 -3.01 -22.94
CA ASN A 36 20.87 -3.86 -23.68
C ASN A 36 21.73 -2.98 -24.62
N PRO A 37 22.66 -2.18 -24.06
CA PRO A 37 23.42 -1.17 -24.82
C PRO A 37 24.30 -1.74 -25.92
N GLU A 38 24.59 -3.04 -25.90
CA GLU A 38 25.33 -3.73 -26.95
C GLU A 38 24.48 -3.99 -28.22
N ALA A 39 23.15 -4.05 -28.07
CA ALA A 39 22.23 -4.36 -29.14
C ALA A 39 21.39 -3.16 -29.59
N TYR A 40 20.95 -2.31 -28.67
CA TYR A 40 20.09 -1.15 -28.95
C TYR A 40 20.18 -0.08 -27.86
N ASN A 41 19.84 1.17 -28.22
CA ASN A 41 19.85 2.29 -27.29
C ASN A 41 18.55 2.41 -26.46
N ASP A 42 17.42 1.99 -27.04
CA ASP A 42 16.11 2.02 -26.40
C ASP A 42 15.27 0.81 -26.83
N ALA A 43 14.77 0.06 -25.87
CA ALA A 43 14.00 -1.18 -26.12
C ALA A 43 12.66 -0.92 -26.81
N ALA A 44 11.99 0.19 -26.49
CA ALA A 44 10.71 0.55 -27.10
C ALA A 44 10.88 0.82 -28.59
N ILE A 45 11.87 1.60 -28.96
CA ILE A 45 12.22 1.93 -30.33
C ILE A 45 12.66 0.67 -31.11
N GLN A 46 13.49 -0.18 -30.46
CA GLN A 46 13.93 -1.42 -31.11
C GLN A 46 12.76 -2.37 -31.38
N GLY A 47 11.85 -2.52 -30.41
CA GLY A 47 10.68 -3.37 -30.59
C GLY A 47 9.73 -2.90 -31.71
N ILE A 48 9.58 -1.57 -31.88
CA ILE A 48 8.86 -1.00 -33.03
C ILE A 48 9.57 -1.39 -34.34
N ARG A 49 10.91 -1.23 -34.42
CA ARG A 49 11.69 -1.64 -35.59
C ARG A 49 11.52 -3.13 -35.90
N ASP A 50 11.63 -3.97 -34.89
CA ASP A 50 11.47 -5.43 -35.03
C ASP A 50 10.12 -5.79 -35.64
N LEU A 51 9.03 -5.19 -35.14
CA LEU A 51 7.67 -5.46 -35.60
C LEU A 51 7.39 -4.91 -37.00
N LEU A 52 8.04 -3.81 -37.38
CA LEU A 52 8.00 -3.26 -38.75
C LEU A 52 8.96 -3.94 -39.72
N GLY A 53 9.78 -4.90 -39.27
CA GLY A 53 10.78 -5.58 -40.10
C GLY A 53 11.96 -4.68 -40.48
N LEU A 54 12.28 -3.67 -39.71
CA LEU A 54 13.37 -2.73 -39.95
C LEU A 54 14.66 -3.20 -39.26
N SER A 55 15.82 -2.88 -39.83
CA SER A 55 17.12 -3.16 -39.22
C SER A 55 17.45 -2.17 -38.09
N ALA A 56 18.36 -2.57 -37.21
CA ALA A 56 18.86 -1.68 -36.15
C ALA A 56 19.49 -0.41 -36.79
N GLY A 57 19.02 0.76 -36.37
CA GLY A 57 19.48 2.05 -36.88
C GLY A 57 18.72 2.60 -38.08
N ASP A 58 17.81 1.82 -38.69
CA ASP A 58 16.96 2.35 -39.76
C ASP A 58 16.02 3.44 -39.23
N THR A 59 15.77 4.45 -40.04
CA THR A 59 14.76 5.49 -39.74
C THR A 59 13.38 4.87 -39.80
N ILE A 60 12.58 5.08 -38.73
CA ILE A 60 11.20 4.65 -38.71
C ILE A 60 10.35 5.59 -39.56
N PRO A 61 9.64 5.11 -40.59
CA PRO A 61 8.81 5.97 -41.43
C PRO A 61 7.57 6.43 -40.64
N SER A 62 7.46 7.71 -40.33
CA SER A 62 6.36 8.30 -39.56
C SER A 62 4.98 8.06 -40.19
N GLY A 63 4.90 7.90 -41.51
CA GLY A 63 3.65 7.61 -42.24
C GLY A 63 3.05 6.22 -41.97
N LEU A 64 3.85 5.28 -41.43
CA LEU A 64 3.39 3.91 -41.12
C LEU A 64 2.81 3.79 -39.68
N ILE A 65 2.99 4.81 -38.84
CA ILE A 65 2.59 4.76 -37.42
C ILE A 65 1.42 5.71 -37.18
N GLY A 66 0.41 5.21 -36.50
CA GLY A 66 -0.72 5.96 -35.97
C GLY A 66 -0.46 6.43 -34.53
N ASP A 67 -0.98 5.69 -33.55
CA ASP A 67 -0.86 6.01 -32.13
C ASP A 67 0.27 5.20 -31.48
N ILE A 68 1.04 5.87 -30.63
CA ILE A 68 2.00 5.23 -29.73
C ILE A 68 1.58 5.57 -28.30
N LYS A 69 1.24 4.56 -27.51
CA LYS A 69 0.83 4.66 -26.12
C LYS A 69 1.89 4.00 -25.26
N MET A 70 2.50 4.75 -24.31
CA MET A 70 3.63 4.28 -23.54
C MET A 70 3.42 4.42 -22.02
N GLY A 71 3.74 3.36 -21.28
CA GLY A 71 4.10 3.42 -19.87
C GLY A 71 5.62 3.50 -19.72
N THR A 72 6.10 4.12 -18.65
CA THR A 72 7.54 4.25 -18.40
C THR A 72 7.86 4.25 -16.91
N THR A 73 8.95 3.58 -16.55
CA THR A 73 9.52 3.57 -15.19
C THR A 73 10.64 4.60 -14.99
N VAL A 74 10.89 5.49 -15.96
CA VAL A 74 11.99 6.47 -15.88
C VAL A 74 11.88 7.33 -14.62
N ALA A 75 10.70 7.87 -14.31
CA ALA A 75 10.49 8.69 -13.12
C ALA A 75 10.63 7.86 -11.83
N THR A 76 10.05 6.67 -11.80
CA THR A 76 10.11 5.76 -10.64
C THR A 76 11.55 5.35 -10.34
N ASN A 77 12.30 4.95 -11.38
CA ASN A 77 13.70 4.57 -11.23
C ASN A 77 14.56 5.76 -10.77
N ALA A 78 14.35 6.97 -11.37
CA ALA A 78 15.04 8.18 -10.96
C ALA A 78 14.76 8.53 -9.48
N LEU A 79 13.53 8.28 -9.00
CA LEU A 79 13.18 8.48 -7.59
C LEU A 79 13.81 7.43 -6.68
N LEU A 80 13.74 6.15 -7.04
CA LEU A 80 14.34 5.04 -6.27
C LEU A 80 15.87 5.16 -6.16
N GLU A 81 16.53 5.50 -7.26
CA GLU A 81 17.98 5.61 -7.33
C GLU A 81 18.51 7.00 -6.93
N ARG A 82 17.61 7.94 -6.56
CA ARG A 82 17.96 9.33 -6.23
C ARG A 82 18.75 10.04 -7.35
N LYS A 83 18.35 9.83 -8.60
CA LYS A 83 19.00 10.37 -9.82
C LYS A 83 18.19 11.45 -10.54
N GLY A 84 17.32 12.16 -9.85
CA GLY A 84 16.60 13.32 -10.40
C GLY A 84 17.47 14.58 -10.50
N ASP A 85 16.89 15.66 -10.97
CA ASP A 85 17.60 16.94 -11.13
C ASP A 85 17.74 17.66 -9.78
N ARG A 86 18.75 18.55 -9.68
CA ARG A 86 19.00 19.36 -8.48
C ARG A 86 17.91 20.39 -8.31
N VAL A 87 17.28 20.46 -7.12
CA VAL A 87 16.13 21.30 -6.85
C VAL A 87 16.43 22.39 -5.82
N LEU A 88 16.01 23.61 -6.12
CA LEU A 88 15.90 24.74 -5.19
C LEU A 88 14.48 24.78 -4.62
N LEU A 89 14.34 24.78 -3.29
CA LEU A 89 13.07 25.03 -2.61
C LEU A 89 12.96 26.50 -2.21
N LEU A 90 11.92 27.20 -2.67
CA LEU A 90 11.53 28.52 -2.20
C LEU A 90 10.30 28.38 -1.32
N ILE A 91 10.41 28.79 -0.05
CA ILE A 91 9.36 28.57 0.94
C ILE A 91 9.10 29.85 1.75
N THR A 92 7.88 30.02 2.29
CA THR A 92 7.54 31.10 3.21
C THR A 92 8.53 31.15 4.37
N LYS A 93 9.00 32.36 4.73
CA LYS A 93 9.92 32.57 5.86
C LYS A 93 9.33 32.06 7.19
N GLY A 94 10.17 31.35 7.94
CA GLY A 94 9.81 30.63 9.18
C GLY A 94 9.37 29.19 8.98
N PHE A 95 9.34 28.68 7.73
CA PHE A 95 8.96 27.31 7.41
C PHE A 95 10.07 26.50 6.71
N ARG A 96 11.32 26.96 6.84
CA ARG A 96 12.50 26.33 6.22
C ARG A 96 12.54 24.81 6.40
N ASP A 97 12.21 24.34 7.59
CA ASP A 97 12.33 22.95 7.98
C ASP A 97 10.99 22.19 7.91
N ALA A 98 9.92 22.83 7.42
CA ALA A 98 8.58 22.23 7.44
C ALA A 98 8.49 20.90 6.68
N LEU A 99 9.11 20.78 5.50
CA LEU A 99 9.10 19.54 4.72
C LEU A 99 10.01 18.47 5.34
N LYS A 100 11.10 18.88 5.99
CA LYS A 100 12.02 17.98 6.70
C LYS A 100 11.41 17.40 7.97
N ILE A 101 10.72 18.23 8.76
CA ILE A 101 10.00 17.82 9.97
C ILE A 101 8.78 16.98 9.60
N ALA A 102 8.09 17.38 8.55
CA ALA A 102 6.90 16.71 8.01
C ALA A 102 5.83 16.45 9.09
N TYR A 103 5.35 15.20 9.20
CA TYR A 103 4.36 14.76 10.19
C TYR A 103 4.98 14.05 11.39
N GLN A 104 6.30 13.95 11.46
CA GLN A 104 7.06 13.27 12.52
C GLN A 104 6.77 11.76 12.65
N ALA A 105 6.12 11.15 11.68
CA ALA A 105 6.00 9.70 11.60
C ALA A 105 7.39 9.08 11.34
N ARG A 106 7.70 7.99 12.05
CA ARG A 106 8.99 7.29 11.91
C ARG A 106 8.88 6.28 10.78
N PRO A 107 9.82 6.27 9.79
CA PRO A 107 9.82 5.27 8.72
C PRO A 107 9.98 3.85 9.24
N ASP A 108 10.85 3.66 10.23
CA ASP A 108 11.02 2.42 10.98
C ASP A 108 10.81 2.69 12.46
N ILE A 109 9.68 2.22 12.98
CA ILE A 109 9.22 2.53 14.34
C ILE A 109 10.11 1.87 15.41
N PHE A 110 10.75 0.74 15.10
CA PHE A 110 11.62 -0.01 16.01
C PHE A 110 13.11 0.25 15.79
N ALA A 111 13.46 1.16 14.88
CA ALA A 111 14.86 1.52 14.66
C ALA A 111 15.51 2.08 15.94
N LYS A 112 16.68 1.54 16.31
CA LYS A 112 17.49 2.06 17.43
C LYS A 112 18.17 3.40 17.08
N GLU A 113 18.45 3.63 15.80
CA GLU A 113 18.92 4.90 15.24
C GLU A 113 17.88 5.45 14.28
N ILE A 114 17.35 6.65 14.59
CA ILE A 114 16.33 7.30 13.78
C ILE A 114 17.01 8.10 12.69
N ILE A 115 16.88 7.65 11.45
CA ILE A 115 17.38 8.33 10.25
C ILE A 115 16.23 9.08 9.61
N LEU A 116 16.36 10.40 9.46
CA LEU A 116 15.37 11.21 8.75
C LEU A 116 15.37 10.86 7.25
N PRO A 117 14.19 10.85 6.61
CA PRO A 117 14.12 10.67 5.16
C PRO A 117 14.96 11.72 4.42
N GLU A 118 15.66 11.27 3.39
CA GLU A 118 16.43 12.16 2.52
C GLU A 118 15.49 13.12 1.79
N GLN A 119 15.89 14.40 1.75
CA GLN A 119 15.13 15.43 1.04
C GLN A 119 15.56 15.48 -0.42
N LEU A 120 14.60 15.66 -1.34
CA LEU A 120 14.87 15.74 -2.77
C LEU A 120 15.36 17.12 -3.23
N TYR A 121 15.26 18.13 -2.37
CA TYR A 121 15.82 19.46 -2.66
C TYR A 121 17.21 19.62 -2.06
N GLU A 122 18.10 20.31 -2.78
CA GLU A 122 19.47 20.55 -2.35
C GLU A 122 19.62 21.82 -1.51
N ARG A 123 18.84 22.85 -1.86
CA ARG A 123 18.94 24.17 -1.23
C ARG A 123 17.56 24.73 -0.90
N VAL A 124 17.47 25.42 0.23
CA VAL A 124 16.25 26.13 0.67
C VAL A 124 16.52 27.60 0.78
N ILE A 125 15.66 28.43 0.19
CA ILE A 125 15.64 29.88 0.38
C ILE A 125 14.28 30.26 0.93
N GLU A 126 14.29 30.97 2.05
CA GLU A 126 13.09 31.53 2.68
C GLU A 126 12.73 32.87 1.99
N ILE A 127 11.50 32.96 1.56
CA ILE A 127 10.96 34.18 0.93
C ILE A 127 10.23 34.98 1.99
N ASN A 128 10.60 36.25 2.12
CA ASN A 128 9.95 37.17 3.07
C ASN A 128 8.56 37.56 2.54
N GLU A 129 7.56 36.80 2.94
CA GLU A 129 6.16 36.97 2.58
C GLU A 129 5.30 36.25 3.62
N ARG A 130 4.07 36.72 3.85
CA ARG A 130 3.08 35.98 4.63
C ARG A 130 1.67 36.36 4.22
N VAL A 131 0.89 35.35 3.79
CA VAL A 131 -0.55 35.45 3.61
C VAL A 131 -1.23 34.59 4.69
N ARG A 132 -2.21 35.15 5.42
CA ARG A 132 -2.96 34.48 6.47
C ARG A 132 -4.08 33.62 5.87
N ALA A 133 -4.69 32.76 6.72
CA ALA A 133 -5.78 31.88 6.31
C ALA A 133 -7.03 32.61 5.81
N ASP A 134 -7.25 33.82 6.29
CA ASP A 134 -8.34 34.72 5.89
C ASP A 134 -8.03 35.53 4.60
N GLY A 135 -6.81 35.41 4.06
CA GLY A 135 -6.33 36.14 2.88
C GLY A 135 -5.68 37.48 3.20
N CYS A 136 -5.60 37.89 4.47
CA CYS A 136 -4.89 39.08 4.87
C CYS A 136 -3.39 38.93 4.60
N VAL A 137 -2.79 39.88 3.88
CA VAL A 137 -1.34 39.93 3.65
C VAL A 137 -0.69 40.54 4.88
N GLU A 138 -0.15 39.73 5.76
CA GLU A 138 0.55 40.16 6.97
C GLU A 138 1.96 40.67 6.65
N GLN A 139 2.64 40.02 5.70
CA GLN A 139 3.95 40.42 5.20
C GLN A 139 3.92 40.50 3.68
N LEU A 140 4.19 41.68 3.15
CA LEU A 140 4.30 41.90 1.69
C LEU A 140 5.47 41.08 1.12
N LEU A 141 5.27 40.60 -0.09
CA LEU A 141 6.29 39.84 -0.83
C LEU A 141 7.53 40.69 -1.12
N ASP A 142 8.68 40.33 -0.60
CA ASP A 142 9.96 40.96 -0.85
C ASP A 142 10.87 40.04 -1.68
N ILE A 143 10.70 40.08 -2.99
CA ILE A 143 11.55 39.32 -3.92
C ILE A 143 12.95 39.93 -4.01
N ALA A 144 13.10 41.22 -3.84
CA ALA A 144 14.36 41.92 -4.04
C ALA A 144 15.42 41.42 -3.03
N ALA A 145 15.02 41.16 -1.79
CA ALA A 145 15.91 40.63 -0.77
C ALA A 145 16.42 39.21 -1.06
N CYS A 146 15.61 38.37 -1.71
CA CYS A 146 15.93 36.97 -1.96
C CYS A 146 16.55 36.72 -3.35
N ARG A 147 16.38 37.67 -4.28
CA ARG A 147 16.80 37.54 -5.67
C ARG A 147 18.28 37.18 -5.83
N PRO A 148 19.26 37.80 -5.14
CA PRO A 148 20.67 37.45 -5.28
C PRO A 148 20.95 35.98 -4.91
N ALA A 149 20.28 35.45 -3.89
CA ALA A 149 20.42 34.05 -3.48
C ALA A 149 19.81 33.08 -4.52
N ILE A 150 18.72 33.46 -5.17
CA ILE A 150 18.10 32.68 -6.26
C ILE A 150 18.99 32.69 -7.50
N GLU A 151 19.56 33.87 -7.87
CA GLU A 151 20.51 34.00 -8.97
C GLU A 151 21.79 33.17 -8.72
N GLN A 152 22.30 33.17 -7.48
CA GLN A 152 23.43 32.33 -7.10
C GLN A 152 23.12 30.83 -7.22
N ALA A 153 21.95 30.38 -6.76
CA ALA A 153 21.55 28.98 -6.89
C ALA A 153 21.51 28.56 -8.38
N ARG A 154 20.98 29.44 -9.23
CA ARG A 154 20.99 29.21 -10.69
C ARG A 154 22.40 29.17 -11.28
N ALA A 155 23.29 30.06 -10.84
CA ALA A 155 24.70 30.07 -11.26
C ALA A 155 25.47 28.82 -10.80
N ASP A 156 25.10 28.25 -9.64
CA ASP A 156 25.66 27.00 -9.11
C ASP A 156 25.13 25.74 -9.86
N GLY A 157 24.32 25.92 -10.91
CA GLY A 157 23.82 24.85 -11.78
C GLY A 157 22.57 24.16 -11.24
N ILE A 158 21.78 24.81 -10.38
CA ILE A 158 20.46 24.30 -9.99
C ILE A 158 19.45 24.84 -11.01
N ASP A 159 18.89 23.94 -11.83
CA ASP A 159 18.02 24.29 -12.97
C ASP A 159 16.52 24.09 -12.69
N ALA A 160 16.17 23.41 -11.60
CA ALA A 160 14.80 23.17 -11.18
C ALA A 160 14.48 23.90 -9.87
N VAL A 161 13.26 24.44 -9.76
CA VAL A 161 12.80 25.16 -8.56
C VAL A 161 11.39 24.75 -8.20
N ALA A 162 11.18 24.48 -6.91
CA ALA A 162 9.87 24.28 -6.28
C ALA A 162 9.50 25.53 -5.46
N ILE A 163 8.31 26.07 -5.63
CA ILE A 163 7.81 27.26 -4.94
C ILE A 163 6.62 26.86 -4.08
N VAL A 164 6.73 27.07 -2.75
CA VAL A 164 5.77 26.53 -1.75
C VAL A 164 5.48 27.58 -0.69
N PHE A 165 4.36 28.29 -0.81
CA PHE A 165 3.99 29.31 0.15
C PHE A 165 2.76 28.96 0.97
N MET A 166 2.68 29.54 2.18
CA MET A 166 1.53 29.38 3.06
C MET A 166 0.25 29.85 2.40
N HIS A 167 -0.82 29.06 2.53
CA HIS A 167 -2.15 29.34 1.99
C HIS A 167 -2.22 29.61 0.47
N ALA A 168 -1.15 29.29 -0.29
CA ALA A 168 -1.11 29.52 -1.75
C ALA A 168 -2.15 28.68 -2.52
N TRP A 169 -2.64 27.58 -1.95
CA TRP A 169 -3.75 26.82 -2.53
C TRP A 169 -5.02 27.68 -2.75
N LYS A 170 -5.18 28.75 -1.98
CA LYS A 170 -6.31 29.67 -2.08
C LYS A 170 -5.90 31.09 -2.51
N TYR A 171 -4.69 31.50 -2.14
CA TYR A 171 -4.16 32.85 -2.41
C TYR A 171 -2.80 32.76 -3.12
N PRO A 172 -2.80 32.44 -4.44
CA PRO A 172 -1.58 32.06 -5.16
C PRO A 172 -0.74 33.23 -5.69
N GLU A 173 -1.13 34.48 -5.44
CA GLU A 173 -0.54 35.66 -6.11
C GLU A 173 0.97 35.82 -5.83
N HIS A 174 1.41 35.52 -4.62
CA HIS A 174 2.83 35.58 -4.27
C HIS A 174 3.63 34.47 -4.99
N GLU A 175 3.11 33.25 -5.07
CA GLU A 175 3.76 32.17 -5.84
C GLU A 175 3.86 32.50 -7.32
N LYS A 176 2.79 33.02 -7.93
CA LYS A 176 2.77 33.46 -9.34
C LYS A 176 3.83 34.53 -9.63
N ALA A 177 3.97 35.50 -8.73
CA ALA A 177 4.96 36.55 -8.86
C ALA A 177 6.40 36.02 -8.81
N VAL A 178 6.71 35.11 -7.86
CA VAL A 178 8.02 34.49 -7.73
C VAL A 178 8.31 33.57 -8.92
N ALA A 179 7.34 32.77 -9.36
CA ALA A 179 7.48 31.90 -10.52
C ALA A 179 7.85 32.67 -11.79
N LYS A 180 7.23 33.84 -12.00
CA LYS A 180 7.57 34.74 -13.13
C LYS A 180 9.03 35.20 -13.05
N VAL A 181 9.55 35.47 -11.87
CA VAL A 181 10.96 35.85 -11.70
C VAL A 181 11.87 34.65 -11.99
N CYS A 182 11.59 33.48 -11.45
CA CYS A 182 12.39 32.26 -11.70
C CYS A 182 12.44 31.92 -13.20
N ARG A 183 11.30 31.98 -13.92
CA ARG A 183 11.26 31.79 -15.38
C ARG A 183 12.14 32.82 -16.12
N LYS A 184 12.14 34.08 -15.68
CA LYS A 184 13.00 35.14 -16.28
C LYS A 184 14.49 34.91 -15.97
N LEU A 185 14.83 34.27 -14.86
CA LEU A 185 16.21 33.91 -14.50
C LEU A 185 16.71 32.66 -15.23
N GLY A 186 15.85 32.03 -16.04
CA GLY A 186 16.24 30.88 -16.88
C GLY A 186 16.23 29.53 -16.19
N PHE A 187 15.46 29.35 -15.09
CA PHE A 187 15.18 28.03 -14.57
C PHE A 187 14.38 27.22 -15.63
N SER A 188 14.88 26.03 -15.96
CA SER A 188 14.25 25.16 -16.97
C SER A 188 12.97 24.50 -16.45
N GLN A 189 12.90 24.21 -15.14
CA GLN A 189 11.72 23.70 -14.46
C GLN A 189 11.31 24.62 -13.31
N VAL A 190 10.04 25.02 -13.30
CA VAL A 190 9.44 25.84 -12.24
C VAL A 190 8.13 25.20 -11.82
N SER A 191 8.19 24.42 -10.75
CA SER A 191 7.04 23.74 -10.16
C SER A 191 6.44 24.58 -9.03
N VAL A 192 5.19 24.98 -9.20
CA VAL A 192 4.51 25.91 -8.30
C VAL A 192 3.42 25.18 -7.54
N SER A 193 3.44 25.25 -6.23
CA SER A 193 2.63 24.34 -5.39
C SER A 193 1.11 24.47 -5.63
N HIS A 194 0.61 25.67 -5.92
CA HIS A 194 -0.82 25.88 -6.21
C HIS A 194 -1.26 25.36 -7.58
N GLU A 195 -0.33 25.13 -8.53
CA GLU A 195 -0.61 24.51 -9.83
C GLU A 195 -0.47 22.99 -9.75
N VAL A 196 0.59 22.52 -9.07
CA VAL A 196 0.91 21.08 -8.95
C VAL A 196 -0.09 20.34 -8.06
N SER A 197 -0.48 20.95 -6.93
CA SER A 197 -1.42 20.35 -5.95
C SER A 197 -2.20 21.46 -5.22
N PRO A 198 -3.31 21.98 -5.77
CA PRO A 198 -4.08 23.09 -5.19
C PRO A 198 -4.93 22.66 -3.97
N LEU A 199 -4.30 21.98 -3.02
CA LEU A 199 -4.93 21.40 -1.85
C LEU A 199 -4.41 22.00 -0.54
N ILE A 200 -5.16 21.86 0.53
CA ILE A 200 -4.74 22.28 1.89
C ILE A 200 -3.50 21.52 2.35
N LYS A 201 -2.90 21.95 3.45
CA LYS A 201 -1.69 21.40 4.10
C LYS A 201 -0.41 21.68 3.30
N LEU A 202 0.46 22.48 3.91
CA LEU A 202 1.72 22.95 3.33
C LEU A 202 2.66 21.80 2.97
N VAL A 203 2.80 20.81 3.87
CA VAL A 203 3.77 19.73 3.74
C VAL A 203 3.47 18.88 2.50
N GLY A 204 2.26 18.29 2.40
CA GLY A 204 1.92 17.43 1.26
C GLY A 204 1.94 18.16 -0.08
N ARG A 205 1.49 19.45 -0.12
CA ARG A 205 1.59 20.28 -1.31
C ARG A 205 3.04 20.58 -1.68
N GLY A 206 3.89 20.84 -0.67
CA GLY A 206 5.30 21.12 -0.85
C GLY A 206 6.09 19.91 -1.35
N ASP A 207 5.89 18.75 -0.74
CA ASP A 207 6.54 17.51 -1.16
C ASP A 207 6.21 17.19 -2.63
N THR A 208 4.94 17.36 -3.02
CA THR A 208 4.51 17.12 -4.41
C THR A 208 5.15 18.11 -5.40
N ALA A 209 5.27 19.39 -5.03
CA ALA A 209 5.95 20.37 -5.87
C ALA A 209 7.45 20.09 -6.01
N VAL A 210 8.08 19.60 -4.93
CA VAL A 210 9.50 19.19 -4.97
C VAL A 210 9.69 17.94 -5.85
N VAL A 211 8.82 16.93 -5.72
CA VAL A 211 8.84 15.72 -6.57
C VAL A 211 8.70 16.11 -8.05
N ASP A 212 7.75 16.96 -8.36
CA ASP A 212 7.54 17.44 -9.73
C ASP A 212 8.77 18.18 -10.28
N ALA A 213 9.36 19.08 -9.49
CA ALA A 213 10.60 19.77 -9.87
C ALA A 213 11.79 18.81 -10.06
N TYR A 214 11.85 17.75 -9.26
CA TYR A 214 12.91 16.76 -9.28
C TYR A 214 12.84 15.80 -10.47
N LEU A 215 11.63 15.40 -10.88
CA LEU A 215 11.41 14.36 -11.89
C LEU A 215 11.06 14.88 -13.28
N SER A 216 10.37 16.03 -13.39
CA SER A 216 9.92 16.53 -14.69
C SER A 216 11.06 16.77 -15.69
N PRO A 217 12.25 17.29 -15.31
CA PRO A 217 13.33 17.50 -16.29
C PRO A 217 13.87 16.19 -16.88
N ILE A 218 14.10 15.16 -16.07
CA ILE A 218 14.60 13.86 -16.57
C ILE A 218 13.56 13.19 -17.47
N LEU A 219 12.29 13.31 -17.10
CA LEU A 219 11.19 12.77 -17.88
C LEU A 219 11.07 13.50 -19.24
N SER A 220 11.16 14.82 -19.25
CA SER A 220 11.10 15.63 -20.48
C SER A 220 12.24 15.28 -21.44
N ARG A 221 13.46 15.08 -20.93
CA ARG A 221 14.60 14.63 -21.76
C ARG A 221 14.35 13.25 -22.39
N TYR A 222 13.77 12.32 -21.64
CA TYR A 222 13.40 11.00 -22.15
C TYR A 222 12.32 11.11 -23.24
N VAL A 223 11.24 11.83 -22.97
CA VAL A 223 10.13 12.05 -23.91
C VAL A 223 10.62 12.68 -25.22
N GLN A 224 11.46 13.74 -25.14
CA GLN A 224 12.03 14.39 -26.31
C GLN A 224 12.91 13.44 -27.15
N ARG A 225 13.71 12.60 -26.51
CA ARG A 225 14.53 11.61 -27.21
C ARG A 225 13.66 10.60 -27.97
N VAL A 226 12.67 10.03 -27.29
CA VAL A 226 11.74 9.07 -27.90
C VAL A 226 10.96 9.71 -29.06
N ALA A 227 10.41 10.89 -28.86
CA ALA A 227 9.68 11.64 -29.90
C ALA A 227 10.58 11.92 -31.12
N GLY A 228 11.84 12.30 -30.88
CA GLY A 228 12.81 12.54 -31.95
C GLY A 228 13.12 11.31 -32.80
N GLU A 229 13.33 10.14 -32.17
CA GLU A 229 13.61 8.89 -32.88
C GLU A 229 12.38 8.33 -33.63
N LEU A 230 11.17 8.61 -33.13
CA LEU A 230 9.90 8.20 -33.75
C LEU A 230 9.41 9.17 -34.83
N GLY A 231 10.09 10.32 -35.02
CA GLY A 231 9.59 11.38 -35.89
C GLY A 231 8.24 11.94 -35.43
N ALA A 232 7.90 11.78 -34.14
CA ALA A 232 6.69 12.33 -33.54
C ALA A 232 6.80 13.84 -33.38
N ALA A 233 5.68 14.54 -33.47
CA ALA A 233 5.67 15.97 -33.20
C ALA A 233 6.08 16.26 -31.75
N PRO A 234 6.96 17.22 -31.48
CA PRO A 234 7.37 17.54 -30.10
C PRO A 234 6.26 18.19 -29.27
N SER A 235 5.21 18.63 -29.88
CA SER A 235 3.94 19.12 -29.27
C SER A 235 2.79 18.32 -29.83
N SER A 236 1.69 18.19 -29.06
CA SER A 236 0.47 17.54 -29.54
C SER A 236 0.05 18.12 -30.89
N PRO A 237 -0.15 17.31 -31.94
CA PRO A 237 -0.51 17.86 -33.25
C PRO A 237 -1.86 18.57 -33.11
N LEU A 238 -1.92 19.80 -33.63
CA LEU A 238 -3.18 20.53 -33.76
C LEU A 238 -4.17 19.69 -34.60
N VAL A 239 -5.46 19.83 -34.31
CA VAL A 239 -6.51 19.18 -35.09
C VAL A 239 -6.31 19.44 -36.59
N GLY A 240 -6.01 18.36 -37.38
CA GLY A 240 -5.69 18.44 -38.81
C GLY A 240 -4.26 18.16 -39.20
N GLU A 241 -3.31 18.02 -38.27
CA GLU A 241 -1.92 17.63 -38.53
C GLU A 241 -1.63 16.14 -38.15
N SER A 242 -2.61 15.43 -37.55
CA SER A 242 -2.53 14.04 -37.13
C SER A 242 -2.18 13.04 -38.24
N ASP A 243 -2.37 13.42 -39.52
CA ASP A 243 -2.04 12.57 -40.65
C ASP A 243 -0.55 12.56 -41.01
N ARG A 244 0.23 13.50 -40.50
CA ARG A 244 1.66 13.65 -40.81
C ARG A 244 2.60 13.05 -39.79
N PHE A 245 2.22 13.01 -38.51
CA PHE A 245 3.09 12.60 -37.41
C PHE A 245 2.39 11.57 -36.52
N PRO A 246 3.12 10.57 -35.97
CA PRO A 246 2.60 9.68 -34.93
C PRO A 246 2.15 10.48 -33.71
N ARG A 247 1.03 10.10 -33.13
CA ARG A 247 0.56 10.66 -31.86
C ARG A 247 1.21 9.87 -30.70
N LEU A 248 2.06 10.54 -29.92
CA LEU A 248 2.75 9.94 -28.77
C LEU A 248 2.05 10.33 -27.46
N MET A 249 1.56 9.34 -26.75
CA MET A 249 0.85 9.50 -25.49
C MET A 249 1.52 8.68 -24.39
N PHE A 250 1.47 9.19 -23.15
CA PHE A 250 2.03 8.54 -21.97
C PHE A 250 0.95 8.20 -20.96
N MET A 251 1.10 7.02 -20.35
CA MET A 251 0.27 6.54 -19.26
C MET A 251 0.60 7.27 -17.97
N MET A 252 -0.41 7.89 -17.37
CA MET A 252 -0.29 8.52 -16.06
C MET A 252 -0.58 7.51 -14.92
N SER A 253 -0.06 7.79 -13.75
CA SER A 253 -0.33 7.03 -12.51
C SER A 253 -1.83 6.96 -12.16
N SER A 254 -2.64 7.89 -12.68
CA SER A 254 -4.10 7.94 -12.52
C SER A 254 -4.87 6.92 -13.38
N GLY A 255 -4.20 6.22 -14.29
CA GLY A 255 -4.80 5.23 -15.19
C GLY A 255 -5.31 5.78 -16.51
N GLY A 256 -5.02 7.03 -16.84
CA GLY A 256 -5.35 7.64 -18.12
C GLY A 256 -4.12 8.01 -18.92
N LEU A 257 -4.32 8.29 -20.20
CA LEU A 257 -3.28 8.76 -21.11
C LEU A 257 -3.25 10.29 -21.15
N THR A 258 -2.05 10.84 -21.35
CA THR A 258 -1.84 12.24 -21.65
C THR A 258 -0.86 12.41 -22.81
N ALA A 259 -0.94 13.54 -23.52
CA ALA A 259 0.00 13.87 -24.59
C ALA A 259 1.43 14.05 -24.04
N ALA A 260 2.42 13.74 -24.85
CA ALA A 260 3.83 13.72 -24.49
C ALA A 260 4.34 15.06 -23.89
N ASP A 261 3.87 16.18 -24.39
CA ASP A 261 4.22 17.54 -23.93
C ASP A 261 3.52 17.97 -22.62
N MET A 262 2.46 17.26 -22.21
CA MET A 262 1.74 17.48 -20.95
C MET A 262 2.13 16.53 -19.82
N PHE A 263 2.99 15.55 -20.08
CA PHE A 263 3.37 14.52 -19.14
C PHE A 263 4.37 15.06 -18.10
N GLN A 264 3.97 15.09 -16.82
CA GLN A 264 4.73 15.68 -15.71
C GLN A 264 5.27 14.61 -14.76
N GLY A 265 6.34 14.96 -14.02
CA GLY A 265 7.01 14.05 -13.10
C GLY A 265 6.11 13.46 -12.03
N LYS A 266 5.21 14.27 -11.46
CA LYS A 266 4.23 13.83 -10.44
C LYS A 266 3.24 12.79 -10.96
N ASP A 267 3.00 12.74 -12.28
CA ASP A 267 2.00 11.86 -12.89
C ASP A 267 2.57 10.54 -13.42
N ALA A 268 3.91 10.38 -13.37
CA ALA A 268 4.63 9.32 -14.07
C ALA A 268 5.06 8.12 -13.20
N LEU A 269 4.78 8.12 -11.88
CA LEU A 269 5.44 7.21 -10.93
C LEU A 269 4.91 5.78 -10.94
N LEU A 270 3.64 5.53 -11.24
CA LEU A 270 3.01 4.22 -11.29
C LEU A 270 2.44 3.88 -12.67
N SER A 271 3.09 4.35 -13.72
CA SER A 271 2.61 4.30 -15.09
C SER A 271 2.37 2.86 -15.60
N GLY A 272 3.34 1.93 -15.46
CA GLY A 272 3.19 0.54 -15.84
C GLY A 272 2.11 -0.21 -15.03
N PRO A 273 2.20 -0.22 -13.68
CA PRO A 273 1.15 -0.83 -12.85
C PRO A 273 -0.25 -0.28 -13.11
N ALA A 274 -0.39 1.04 -13.36
CA ALA A 274 -1.68 1.64 -13.73
C ALA A 274 -2.24 1.06 -15.04
N GLY A 275 -1.36 0.78 -16.04
CA GLY A 275 -1.72 0.04 -17.25
C GLY A 275 -2.25 -1.36 -16.94
N GLY A 276 -1.60 -2.07 -16.00
CA GLY A 276 -2.06 -3.37 -15.51
C GLY A 276 -3.46 -3.31 -14.90
N VAL A 277 -3.76 -2.26 -14.11
CA VAL A 277 -5.11 -2.06 -13.54
C VAL A 277 -6.15 -1.83 -14.64
N VAL A 278 -5.85 -1.02 -15.66
CA VAL A 278 -6.78 -0.85 -16.79
C VAL A 278 -6.96 -2.17 -17.53
N GLY A 279 -5.86 -2.89 -17.78
CA GLY A 279 -5.89 -4.20 -18.45
C GLY A 279 -6.77 -5.21 -17.71
N MET A 280 -6.61 -5.32 -16.38
CA MET A 280 -7.42 -6.24 -15.57
C MET A 280 -8.91 -5.91 -15.63
N VAL A 281 -9.27 -4.63 -15.53
CA VAL A 281 -10.66 -4.18 -15.54
C VAL A 281 -11.31 -4.44 -16.90
N GLU A 282 -10.65 -4.02 -17.99
CA GLU A 282 -11.24 -4.12 -19.30
C GLU A 282 -11.36 -5.60 -19.76
N THR A 283 -10.37 -6.45 -19.46
CA THR A 283 -10.46 -7.89 -19.78
C THR A 283 -11.51 -8.61 -18.96
N ALA A 284 -11.69 -8.24 -17.69
CA ALA A 284 -12.74 -8.79 -16.85
C ALA A 284 -14.14 -8.36 -17.32
N ARG A 285 -14.32 -7.09 -17.71
CA ARG A 285 -15.59 -6.60 -18.28
C ARG A 285 -15.95 -7.30 -19.58
N LEU A 286 -14.98 -7.54 -20.45
CA LEU A 286 -15.16 -8.36 -21.64
C LEU A 286 -15.55 -9.81 -21.33
N ALA A 287 -15.10 -10.34 -20.18
CA ALA A 287 -15.49 -11.66 -19.69
C ALA A 287 -16.82 -11.66 -18.91
N GLY A 288 -17.47 -10.49 -18.71
CA GLY A 288 -18.77 -10.36 -18.06
C GLY A 288 -18.71 -10.15 -16.54
N PHE A 289 -17.57 -9.67 -16.01
CA PHE A 289 -17.38 -9.42 -14.58
C PHE A 289 -17.15 -7.94 -14.31
N ASP A 290 -17.91 -7.38 -13.36
CA ASP A 290 -17.85 -5.98 -12.96
C ASP A 290 -17.11 -5.75 -11.62
N LYS A 291 -16.83 -6.82 -10.85
CA LYS A 291 -16.08 -6.80 -9.60
C LYS A 291 -14.79 -7.60 -9.76
N VAL A 292 -13.65 -6.96 -9.61
CA VAL A 292 -12.36 -7.55 -9.95
C VAL A 292 -11.28 -7.23 -8.92
N ILE A 293 -10.51 -8.25 -8.57
CA ILE A 293 -9.23 -8.13 -7.88
C ILE A 293 -8.13 -8.42 -8.89
N GLY A 294 -7.21 -7.47 -9.08
CA GLY A 294 -6.00 -7.68 -9.87
C GLY A 294 -4.92 -8.37 -9.06
N PHE A 295 -4.26 -9.33 -9.68
CA PHE A 295 -3.18 -10.10 -9.10
C PHE A 295 -2.04 -10.20 -10.11
N ASP A 296 -1.11 -9.23 -10.05
CA ASP A 296 0.09 -9.16 -10.89
C ASP A 296 1.29 -9.71 -10.12
N MET A 297 1.66 -10.94 -10.41
CA MET A 297 2.81 -11.55 -9.75
C MET A 297 4.00 -11.67 -10.69
N GLY A 298 5.03 -10.93 -10.37
CA GLY A 298 6.34 -10.98 -11.02
C GLY A 298 7.35 -11.88 -10.30
N GLY A 299 8.63 -11.69 -10.66
CA GLY A 299 9.74 -12.39 -10.01
C GLY A 299 10.08 -11.84 -8.62
N THR A 300 9.84 -10.55 -8.33
CA THR A 300 10.29 -9.88 -7.10
C THR A 300 9.16 -9.46 -6.18
N SER A 301 8.00 -9.15 -6.75
CA SER A 301 6.85 -8.57 -6.03
C SER A 301 5.54 -9.02 -6.64
N THR A 302 4.48 -8.77 -5.89
CA THR A 302 3.10 -8.90 -6.35
C THR A 302 2.39 -7.57 -6.16
N ASP A 303 1.79 -7.06 -7.23
CA ASP A 303 0.94 -5.89 -7.22
C ASP A 303 -0.52 -6.32 -7.21
N VAL A 304 -1.29 -5.76 -6.27
CA VAL A 304 -2.72 -6.06 -6.15
C VAL A 304 -3.54 -4.77 -6.25
N ALA A 305 -4.65 -4.84 -6.96
CA ALA A 305 -5.57 -3.73 -7.18
C ALA A 305 -7.01 -4.20 -7.07
N HIS A 306 -7.91 -3.28 -6.73
CA HIS A 306 -9.33 -3.55 -6.52
C HIS A 306 -10.17 -2.68 -7.47
N TYR A 307 -11.26 -3.24 -7.98
CA TYR A 307 -12.23 -2.57 -8.81
C TYR A 307 -13.65 -3.05 -8.49
N ASP A 308 -14.55 -2.10 -8.21
CA ASP A 308 -15.98 -2.33 -7.97
C ASP A 308 -16.82 -1.28 -8.73
N GLY A 309 -16.79 -1.38 -10.07
CA GLY A 309 -17.48 -0.45 -10.95
C GLY A 309 -16.76 0.86 -11.21
N GLU A 310 -15.81 1.27 -10.37
CA GLU A 310 -15.02 2.50 -10.50
C GLU A 310 -13.53 2.26 -10.20
N TYR A 311 -12.65 2.99 -10.91
CA TYR A 311 -11.22 2.96 -10.60
C TYR A 311 -10.94 3.63 -9.26
N GLU A 312 -10.30 2.90 -8.38
CA GLU A 312 -9.87 3.46 -7.10
C GLU A 312 -8.60 4.27 -7.24
N ARG A 313 -8.66 5.54 -6.84
CA ARG A 313 -7.50 6.44 -6.80
C ARG A 313 -7.21 6.89 -5.39
N ALA A 314 -5.94 6.84 -5.03
CA ALA A 314 -5.41 7.48 -3.83
C ALA A 314 -4.88 8.87 -4.21
N PHE A 315 -5.11 9.84 -3.34
CA PHE A 315 -4.62 11.21 -3.54
C PHE A 315 -3.42 11.54 -2.67
N ASP A 316 -3.29 10.89 -1.53
CA ASP A 316 -2.11 10.93 -0.68
C ASP A 316 -1.44 9.55 -0.74
N THR A 317 -0.25 9.50 -1.32
CA THR A 317 0.49 8.25 -1.57
C THR A 317 1.96 8.47 -1.20
N GLU A 318 2.62 7.40 -0.79
CA GLU A 318 4.06 7.38 -0.59
C GLU A 318 4.71 6.43 -1.59
N VAL A 319 5.69 6.93 -2.34
CA VAL A 319 6.47 6.15 -3.30
C VAL A 319 7.94 6.33 -2.98
N ALA A 320 8.66 5.23 -2.77
CA ALA A 320 10.09 5.25 -2.42
C ALA A 320 10.44 6.15 -1.21
N GLY A 321 9.58 6.18 -0.19
CA GLY A 321 9.75 7.01 1.00
C GLY A 321 9.44 8.50 0.79
N VAL A 322 8.84 8.86 -0.34
CA VAL A 322 8.47 10.26 -0.67
C VAL A 322 6.96 10.40 -0.78
N ARG A 323 6.40 11.36 -0.06
CA ARG A 323 4.96 11.65 -0.06
C ARG A 323 4.57 12.45 -1.30
N ILE A 324 3.45 12.08 -1.90
CA ILE A 324 2.95 12.68 -3.13
C ILE A 324 1.42 12.84 -3.04
N ARG A 325 0.94 14.02 -3.36
CA ARG A 325 -0.49 14.35 -3.44
C ARG A 325 -0.90 14.57 -4.89
N ALA A 326 -1.11 13.47 -5.60
CA ALA A 326 -1.59 13.43 -6.96
C ALA A 326 -2.52 12.22 -7.13
N PRO A 327 -3.50 12.25 -8.05
CA PRO A 327 -4.34 11.09 -8.29
C PRO A 327 -3.50 9.93 -8.84
N MET A 328 -3.44 8.84 -8.09
CA MET A 328 -2.74 7.61 -8.48
C MET A 328 -3.66 6.42 -8.30
N MET A 329 -3.60 5.44 -9.21
CA MET A 329 -4.27 4.16 -9.02
C MET A 329 -3.87 3.57 -7.67
N ARG A 330 -4.85 3.10 -6.92
CA ARG A 330 -4.60 2.43 -5.64
C ARG A 330 -4.10 1.03 -5.90
N ILE A 331 -2.80 0.88 -5.83
CA ILE A 331 -2.10 -0.38 -5.98
C ILE A 331 -1.35 -0.67 -4.70
N HIS A 332 -1.42 -1.90 -4.22
CA HIS A 332 -0.64 -2.32 -3.07
C HIS A 332 0.37 -3.36 -3.51
N THR A 333 1.65 -3.05 -3.30
CA THR A 333 2.77 -3.93 -3.63
C THR A 333 3.21 -4.68 -2.39
N VAL A 334 3.36 -6.00 -2.50
CA VAL A 334 3.97 -6.83 -1.47
C VAL A 334 5.24 -7.48 -2.02
N ALA A 335 6.26 -7.57 -1.17
CA ALA A 335 7.52 -8.26 -1.49
C ALA A 335 7.33 -9.79 -1.45
N ALA A 336 6.44 -10.30 -2.28
CA ALA A 336 6.15 -11.71 -2.48
C ALA A 336 6.12 -11.99 -3.97
N GLY A 337 7.12 -12.67 -4.49
CA GLY A 337 7.25 -13.02 -5.90
C GLY A 337 7.93 -14.38 -6.07
N GLY A 338 8.14 -14.81 -7.31
CA GLY A 338 8.81 -16.08 -7.59
C GLY A 338 10.23 -16.18 -7.01
N GLY A 339 10.93 -15.06 -6.85
CA GLY A 339 12.27 -14.98 -6.28
C GLY A 339 12.32 -14.76 -4.77
N SER A 340 11.18 -14.70 -4.06
CA SER A 340 11.16 -14.54 -2.59
C SER A 340 11.94 -15.66 -1.94
N ILE A 341 12.95 -15.29 -1.11
CA ILE A 341 13.86 -16.23 -0.48
C ILE A 341 13.15 -16.99 0.63
N LEU A 342 13.42 -18.29 0.70
CA LEU A 342 12.85 -19.19 1.70
C LEU A 342 13.80 -19.30 2.88
N HIS A 343 13.29 -19.02 4.08
CA HIS A 343 14.05 -19.07 5.33
C HIS A 343 13.39 -20.03 6.33
N TYR A 344 14.21 -20.78 7.03
CA TYR A 344 13.79 -21.50 8.23
C TYR A 344 14.60 -20.98 9.41
N GLU A 345 13.95 -20.22 10.28
CA GLU A 345 14.59 -19.55 11.40
C GLU A 345 13.74 -19.66 12.66
N ALA A 346 14.37 -19.96 13.79
CA ALA A 346 13.71 -20.07 15.10
C ALA A 346 12.49 -21.02 15.10
N GLY A 347 12.50 -22.08 14.28
CA GLY A 347 11.41 -23.05 14.18
C GLY A 347 10.24 -22.58 13.30
N ARG A 348 10.42 -21.50 12.52
CA ARG A 348 9.40 -20.99 11.61
C ARG A 348 9.87 -20.98 10.17
N PHE A 349 8.92 -21.20 9.28
CA PHE A 349 9.09 -20.99 7.84
C PHE A 349 8.78 -19.55 7.49
N ARG A 350 9.57 -18.92 6.62
CA ARG A 350 9.33 -17.57 6.09
C ARG A 350 9.60 -17.53 4.61
N ALA A 351 8.76 -16.86 3.85
CA ALA A 351 8.95 -16.56 2.44
C ALA A 351 9.09 -15.03 2.25
N GLY A 352 10.29 -14.60 1.89
CA GLY A 352 10.64 -13.17 1.82
C GLY A 352 10.90 -12.54 3.21
N PRO A 353 10.94 -11.18 3.32
CA PRO A 353 10.68 -10.20 2.23
C PRO A 353 11.81 -10.10 1.19
N ASP A 354 12.99 -10.65 1.47
CA ASP A 354 14.14 -10.60 0.58
C ASP A 354 13.88 -11.40 -0.69
N SER A 355 14.39 -10.90 -1.82
CA SER A 355 14.29 -11.57 -3.12
C SER A 355 15.69 -11.91 -3.67
N ALA A 356 15.81 -13.10 -4.24
CA ALA A 356 17.01 -13.50 -4.99
C ALA A 356 17.20 -12.71 -6.30
N GLY A 357 16.18 -11.97 -6.73
CA GLY A 357 16.19 -11.20 -7.96
C GLY A 357 16.44 -12.06 -9.21
N ALA A 358 17.03 -11.46 -10.22
CA ALA A 358 17.44 -12.17 -11.42
C ALA A 358 18.91 -12.67 -11.36
N ASN A 359 19.73 -12.05 -10.50
CA ASN A 359 21.14 -12.39 -10.31
C ASN A 359 21.51 -12.26 -8.81
N PRO A 360 21.86 -13.35 -8.11
CA PRO A 360 22.03 -14.72 -8.63
C PRO A 360 20.74 -15.41 -9.07
N GLY A 361 19.57 -14.99 -8.63
CA GLY A 361 18.29 -15.63 -8.89
C GLY A 361 18.02 -16.83 -7.97
N PRO A 362 16.90 -17.52 -8.13
CA PRO A 362 16.59 -18.79 -7.48
C PRO A 362 17.68 -19.85 -7.70
N ALA A 363 17.75 -20.84 -6.80
CA ALA A 363 18.73 -21.93 -6.88
C ALA A 363 18.71 -22.65 -8.23
N ALA A 364 17.51 -22.83 -8.81
CA ALA A 364 17.32 -23.45 -10.12
C ALA A 364 17.99 -22.70 -11.28
N TYR A 365 18.36 -21.41 -11.11
CA TYR A 365 18.96 -20.60 -12.19
C TYR A 365 20.46 -20.85 -12.42
N ARG A 366 21.05 -21.79 -11.69
CA ARG A 366 22.45 -22.28 -11.89
C ARG A 366 23.53 -21.22 -11.63
N ARG A 367 23.23 -20.20 -10.80
CA ARG A 367 24.15 -19.11 -10.43
C ARG A 367 24.49 -19.09 -8.95
N GLY A 368 24.25 -20.22 -8.24
CA GLY A 368 24.54 -20.33 -6.79
C GLY A 368 23.55 -19.60 -5.88
N GLY A 369 22.37 -19.29 -6.36
CA GLY A 369 21.35 -18.59 -5.60
C GLY A 369 20.76 -19.38 -4.42
N PRO A 370 20.01 -18.71 -3.52
CA PRO A 370 19.28 -19.34 -2.42
C PRO A 370 18.05 -20.08 -2.92
N LEU A 371 17.41 -20.87 -2.02
CA LEU A 371 16.08 -21.39 -2.29
C LEU A 371 15.07 -20.24 -2.32
N ALA A 372 14.19 -20.26 -3.33
CA ALA A 372 13.13 -19.28 -3.54
C ALA A 372 11.79 -19.97 -3.84
N VAL A 373 10.70 -19.21 -3.88
CA VAL A 373 9.36 -19.72 -4.21
C VAL A 373 9.32 -20.45 -5.58
N THR A 374 10.07 -19.96 -6.56
CA THR A 374 10.27 -20.66 -7.86
C THR A 374 10.83 -22.06 -7.65
N ASP A 375 11.82 -22.22 -6.76
CA ASP A 375 12.43 -23.52 -6.48
C ASP A 375 11.44 -24.47 -5.78
N ALA A 376 10.55 -23.93 -4.92
CA ALA A 376 9.49 -24.73 -4.32
C ALA A 376 8.53 -25.27 -5.41
N ASN A 377 8.14 -24.47 -6.38
CA ASN A 377 7.33 -24.93 -7.52
C ASN A 377 8.06 -25.94 -8.41
N VAL A 378 9.38 -25.83 -8.59
CA VAL A 378 10.20 -26.83 -9.27
C VAL A 378 10.22 -28.14 -8.46
N MET A 379 10.41 -28.07 -7.13
CA MET A 379 10.41 -29.23 -6.24
C MET A 379 9.08 -29.98 -6.28
N LEU A 380 7.96 -29.25 -6.32
CA LEU A 380 6.60 -29.80 -6.39
C LEU A 380 6.19 -30.29 -7.80
N GLY A 381 7.05 -30.12 -8.82
CA GLY A 381 6.73 -30.48 -10.18
C GLY A 381 5.70 -29.55 -10.84
N LYS A 382 5.35 -28.42 -10.23
CA LYS A 382 4.43 -27.40 -10.78
C LYS A 382 5.11 -26.57 -11.87
N LEU A 383 6.43 -26.41 -11.80
CA LEU A 383 7.28 -25.89 -12.87
C LEU A 383 8.10 -27.01 -13.50
N GLN A 384 7.92 -27.21 -14.79
CA GLN A 384 8.52 -28.29 -15.57
C GLN A 384 9.69 -27.75 -16.40
N PRO A 385 10.95 -28.17 -16.14
CA PRO A 385 12.15 -27.63 -16.80
C PRO A 385 12.14 -27.80 -18.31
N ASP A 386 11.55 -28.88 -18.80
CA ASP A 386 11.49 -29.18 -20.24
C ASP A 386 10.69 -28.13 -21.05
N PHE A 387 9.89 -27.34 -20.39
CA PHE A 387 9.09 -26.27 -21.02
C PHE A 387 9.67 -24.87 -20.82
N PHE A 388 10.76 -24.76 -20.09
CA PHE A 388 11.48 -23.49 -19.95
C PHE A 388 12.53 -23.34 -21.05
N PRO A 389 12.76 -22.10 -21.53
CA PRO A 389 13.85 -21.86 -22.46
C PRO A 389 15.21 -22.15 -21.80
N ALA A 390 16.17 -22.65 -22.57
CA ALA A 390 17.52 -22.89 -22.09
C ALA A 390 18.30 -21.55 -22.06
N ILE A 391 18.06 -20.75 -21.04
CA ILE A 391 18.65 -19.40 -20.84
C ILE A 391 19.34 -19.23 -19.48
N PHE A 392 19.43 -20.32 -18.70
CA PHE A 392 20.03 -20.29 -17.37
C PHE A 392 21.48 -20.75 -17.38
N GLY A 393 22.11 -20.63 -16.22
CA GLY A 393 23.51 -20.93 -16.07
C GLY A 393 24.45 -19.82 -16.57
N PRO A 394 25.77 -19.96 -16.33
CA PRO A 394 26.75 -18.96 -16.75
C PRO A 394 26.82 -18.72 -18.26
N GLY A 395 26.56 -19.76 -19.06
CA GLY A 395 26.54 -19.68 -20.53
C GLY A 395 25.20 -19.25 -21.11
N GLN A 396 24.16 -19.10 -20.31
CA GLN A 396 22.79 -18.79 -20.76
C GLN A 396 22.24 -19.81 -21.79
N ASP A 397 22.61 -21.07 -21.64
CA ASP A 397 22.31 -22.16 -22.56
C ASP A 397 21.74 -23.42 -21.88
N GLN A 398 21.36 -23.33 -20.58
CA GLN A 398 20.92 -24.45 -19.78
C GLN A 398 19.47 -24.26 -19.29
N THR A 399 18.81 -25.41 -19.04
CA THR A 399 17.47 -25.42 -18.40
C THR A 399 17.59 -25.26 -16.87
N LEU A 400 16.46 -25.17 -16.17
CA LEU A 400 16.38 -25.12 -14.70
C LEU A 400 17.09 -26.32 -14.06
N ASP A 401 17.78 -26.10 -12.92
CA ASP A 401 18.56 -27.12 -12.19
C ASP A 401 17.71 -27.80 -11.10
N VAL A 402 17.00 -28.85 -11.48
CA VAL A 402 16.16 -29.64 -10.57
C VAL A 402 16.98 -30.35 -9.49
N GLU A 403 18.17 -30.85 -9.85
CA GLU A 403 18.99 -31.62 -8.92
C GLU A 403 19.54 -30.76 -7.78
N THR A 404 19.96 -29.54 -8.07
CA THR A 404 20.34 -28.58 -7.05
C THR A 404 19.16 -28.22 -6.14
N VAL A 405 17.98 -28.03 -6.69
CA VAL A 405 16.76 -27.75 -5.92
C VAL A 405 16.44 -28.90 -4.95
N ARG A 406 16.41 -30.14 -5.47
CA ARG A 406 16.16 -31.34 -4.66
C ARG A 406 17.16 -31.51 -3.52
N ALA A 407 18.45 -31.34 -3.82
CA ALA A 407 19.52 -31.46 -2.82
C ALA A 407 19.37 -30.42 -1.71
N LYS A 408 19.03 -29.18 -2.04
CA LYS A 408 18.84 -28.10 -1.05
C LYS A 408 17.59 -28.31 -0.22
N PHE A 409 16.45 -28.74 -0.77
CA PHE A 409 15.26 -29.08 0.01
C PHE A 409 15.46 -30.30 0.89
N ALA A 410 16.19 -31.32 0.42
CA ALA A 410 16.55 -32.48 1.26
C ALA A 410 17.43 -32.08 2.46
N ALA A 411 18.40 -31.18 2.24
CA ALA A 411 19.23 -30.65 3.33
C ALA A 411 18.39 -29.84 4.33
N LEU A 412 17.46 -29.01 3.84
CA LEU A 412 16.57 -28.21 4.68
C LEU A 412 15.60 -29.10 5.49
N ALA A 413 15.02 -30.13 4.88
CA ALA A 413 14.17 -31.11 5.59
C ALA A 413 14.93 -31.83 6.69
N ALA A 414 16.21 -32.19 6.47
CA ALA A 414 17.07 -32.76 7.47
C ALA A 414 17.41 -31.79 8.61
N GLU A 415 17.59 -30.50 8.30
CA GLU A 415 17.80 -29.43 9.30
C GLU A 415 16.57 -29.22 10.19
N ILE A 416 15.37 -29.22 9.60
CA ILE A 416 14.10 -29.12 10.31
C ILE A 416 13.93 -30.31 11.29
N GLY A 417 14.22 -31.52 10.83
CA GLY A 417 14.34 -32.72 11.68
C GLY A 417 13.02 -33.25 12.26
N ASP A 418 11.86 -32.82 11.79
CA ASP A 418 10.53 -33.24 12.25
C ASP A 418 9.94 -34.42 11.43
N GLY A 419 10.70 -34.94 10.45
CA GLY A 419 10.34 -36.12 9.67
C GLY A 419 9.51 -35.82 8.42
N ARG A 420 9.20 -34.58 8.10
CA ARG A 420 8.50 -34.24 6.85
C ARG A 420 9.39 -34.42 5.63
N SER A 421 8.78 -34.75 4.49
CA SER A 421 9.49 -34.89 3.22
C SER A 421 9.95 -33.53 2.66
N PRO A 422 10.96 -33.50 1.77
CA PRO A 422 11.36 -32.28 1.08
C PRO A 422 10.21 -31.61 0.30
N GLU A 423 9.30 -32.42 -0.24
CA GLU A 423 8.10 -31.92 -0.93
C GLU A 423 7.13 -31.23 0.03
N SER A 424 6.89 -31.83 1.22
CA SER A 424 6.04 -31.19 2.24
C SER A 424 6.63 -29.90 2.77
N VAL A 425 7.96 -29.80 2.84
CA VAL A 425 8.67 -28.55 3.17
C VAL A 425 8.43 -27.51 2.08
N ALA A 426 8.57 -27.87 0.81
CA ALA A 426 8.32 -26.96 -0.32
C ALA A 426 6.86 -26.49 -0.37
N GLU A 427 5.90 -27.40 -0.15
CA GLU A 427 4.46 -27.06 -0.11
C GLU A 427 4.15 -26.12 1.06
N GLY A 428 4.78 -26.29 2.22
CA GLY A 428 4.66 -25.39 3.35
C GLY A 428 5.11 -23.97 3.02
N PHE A 429 6.22 -23.79 2.32
CA PHE A 429 6.68 -22.47 1.86
C PHE A 429 5.73 -21.84 0.83
N VAL A 430 5.18 -22.64 -0.09
CA VAL A 430 4.17 -22.14 -1.04
C VAL A 430 2.92 -21.68 -0.27
N THR A 431 2.49 -22.40 0.75
CA THR A 431 1.36 -22.01 1.60
C THR A 431 1.58 -20.63 2.23
N ILE A 432 2.77 -20.38 2.80
CA ILE A 432 3.11 -19.07 3.39
C ILE A 432 3.16 -17.97 2.34
N ALA A 433 3.76 -18.23 1.18
CA ALA A 433 3.78 -17.26 0.10
C ALA A 433 2.36 -16.89 -0.37
N VAL A 434 1.47 -17.86 -0.49
CA VAL A 434 0.04 -17.67 -0.83
C VAL A 434 -0.67 -16.84 0.24
N GLU A 435 -0.46 -17.13 1.52
CA GLU A 435 -1.06 -16.33 2.61
C GLU A 435 -0.56 -14.89 2.63
N ASN A 436 0.73 -14.65 2.35
CA ASN A 436 1.27 -13.29 2.24
C ASN A 436 0.59 -12.52 1.09
N MET A 437 0.38 -13.15 -0.06
CA MET A 437 -0.33 -12.56 -1.20
C MET A 437 -1.82 -12.35 -0.90
N ALA A 438 -2.48 -13.31 -0.26
CA ALA A 438 -3.88 -13.18 0.16
C ALA A 438 -4.06 -12.03 1.17
N ASN A 439 -3.14 -11.87 2.11
CA ASN A 439 -3.15 -10.76 3.07
C ASN A 439 -2.97 -9.40 2.39
N ALA A 440 -2.14 -9.30 1.34
CA ALA A 440 -2.03 -8.09 0.53
C ALA A 440 -3.36 -7.73 -0.15
N ILE A 441 -4.08 -8.72 -0.67
CA ILE A 441 -5.42 -8.53 -1.25
C ILE A 441 -6.43 -8.10 -0.18
N LYS A 442 -6.43 -8.75 0.99
CA LYS A 442 -7.29 -8.36 2.13
C LYS A 442 -7.07 -6.91 2.54
N LYS A 443 -5.84 -6.41 2.46
CA LYS A 443 -5.48 -5.03 2.82
C LYS A 443 -6.15 -3.98 1.92
N ILE A 444 -6.31 -4.25 0.64
CA ILE A 444 -6.94 -3.33 -0.31
C ILE A 444 -8.46 -3.55 -0.47
N SER A 445 -9.00 -4.62 0.08
CA SER A 445 -10.39 -5.03 -0.09
C SER A 445 -11.13 -5.21 1.24
N VAL A 446 -10.92 -6.33 1.93
CA VAL A 446 -11.64 -6.68 3.18
C VAL A 446 -11.47 -5.61 4.27
N GLN A 447 -10.28 -5.04 4.41
CA GLN A 447 -10.03 -3.96 5.37
C GLN A 447 -10.81 -2.68 5.06
N ARG A 448 -11.34 -2.57 3.84
CA ARG A 448 -12.15 -1.45 3.36
C ARG A 448 -13.64 -1.80 3.26
N GLY A 449 -14.02 -2.97 3.74
CA GLY A 449 -15.41 -3.41 3.84
C GLY A 449 -15.95 -4.15 2.62
N TYR A 450 -15.09 -4.55 1.66
CA TYR A 450 -15.50 -5.34 0.50
C TYR A 450 -15.46 -6.83 0.78
N ASP A 451 -16.46 -7.58 0.30
CA ASP A 451 -16.49 -9.03 0.36
C ASP A 451 -15.81 -9.62 -0.89
N VAL A 452 -14.58 -10.07 -0.74
CA VAL A 452 -13.78 -10.60 -1.86
C VAL A 452 -14.36 -11.85 -2.49
N THR A 453 -15.23 -12.57 -1.80
CA THR A 453 -15.86 -13.79 -2.35
C THR A 453 -16.79 -13.51 -3.55
N GLU A 454 -17.21 -12.25 -3.72
CA GLU A 454 -18.03 -11.81 -4.86
C GLU A 454 -17.20 -11.38 -6.08
N TYR A 455 -15.86 -11.40 -5.98
CA TYR A 455 -14.97 -10.85 -6.99
C TYR A 455 -14.31 -11.92 -7.85
N LEU A 456 -14.03 -11.57 -9.09
CA LEU A 456 -13.14 -12.31 -9.98
C LEU A 456 -11.68 -11.99 -9.60
N LEU A 457 -10.82 -13.00 -9.49
CA LEU A 457 -9.38 -12.83 -9.46
C LEU A 457 -8.85 -12.75 -10.88
N ASN A 458 -8.42 -11.58 -11.35
CA ASN A 458 -7.77 -11.43 -12.65
C ASN A 458 -6.26 -11.57 -12.46
N CYS A 459 -5.72 -12.69 -12.90
CA CYS A 459 -4.32 -13.06 -12.68
C CYS A 459 -3.47 -12.74 -13.89
N PHE A 460 -2.35 -12.04 -13.66
CA PHE A 460 -1.36 -11.68 -14.66
C PHE A 460 0.05 -11.63 -14.08
N GLY A 461 1.05 -11.26 -14.91
CA GLY A 461 2.45 -11.39 -14.56
C GLY A 461 2.99 -12.81 -14.80
N GLY A 462 4.31 -12.94 -14.87
CA GLY A 462 4.96 -14.19 -15.28
C GLY A 462 4.89 -15.35 -14.28
N ALA A 463 4.63 -15.07 -13.00
CA ALA A 463 4.58 -16.06 -11.93
C ALA A 463 3.16 -16.30 -11.36
N GLY A 464 2.21 -15.44 -11.68
CA GLY A 464 0.87 -15.46 -11.09
C GLY A 464 0.09 -16.75 -11.33
N GLY A 465 0.13 -17.28 -12.53
CA GLY A 465 -0.59 -18.51 -12.93
C GLY A 465 -0.25 -19.74 -12.09
N GLN A 466 0.92 -19.76 -11.43
CA GLN A 466 1.35 -20.86 -10.57
C GLN A 466 0.60 -20.89 -9.22
N HIS A 467 0.08 -19.74 -8.78
CA HIS A 467 -0.48 -19.57 -7.45
C HIS A 467 -1.95 -19.12 -7.44
N ALA A 468 -2.49 -18.74 -8.59
CA ALA A 468 -3.80 -18.10 -8.70
C ALA A 468 -4.94 -18.91 -8.06
N CYS A 469 -5.00 -20.23 -8.28
CA CYS A 469 -6.00 -21.10 -7.66
C CYS A 469 -5.85 -21.14 -6.14
N LEU A 470 -4.62 -21.22 -5.63
CA LEU A 470 -4.35 -21.28 -4.19
C LEU A 470 -4.67 -19.95 -3.51
N VAL A 471 -4.36 -18.81 -4.15
CA VAL A 471 -4.70 -17.48 -3.65
C VAL A 471 -6.22 -17.27 -3.62
N ALA A 472 -6.91 -17.68 -4.68
CA ALA A 472 -8.38 -17.65 -4.74
C ALA A 472 -9.00 -18.52 -3.63
N ASP A 473 -8.46 -19.72 -3.41
CA ASP A 473 -8.89 -20.61 -2.32
C ASP A 473 -8.69 -20.00 -0.93
N ALA A 474 -7.56 -19.33 -0.69
CA ALA A 474 -7.26 -18.65 0.59
C ALA A 474 -8.19 -17.45 0.86
N LEU A 475 -8.75 -16.87 -0.20
CA LEU A 475 -9.69 -15.75 -0.14
C LEU A 475 -11.17 -16.18 -0.22
N GLY A 476 -11.44 -17.45 -0.55
CA GLY A 476 -12.78 -17.96 -0.79
C GLY A 476 -13.40 -17.48 -2.11
N MET A 477 -12.57 -17.09 -3.08
CA MET A 477 -13.01 -16.68 -4.42
C MET A 477 -13.28 -17.91 -5.29
N GLU A 478 -14.29 -17.84 -6.16
CA GLU A 478 -14.73 -18.99 -6.95
C GLU A 478 -14.31 -18.92 -8.44
N ALA A 479 -13.74 -17.79 -8.88
CA ALA A 479 -13.35 -17.59 -10.27
C ALA A 479 -11.98 -16.89 -10.42
N VAL A 480 -11.19 -17.37 -11.41
CA VAL A 480 -9.90 -16.77 -11.80
C VAL A 480 -9.87 -16.60 -13.30
N LEU A 481 -9.52 -15.42 -13.79
CA LEU A 481 -9.35 -15.10 -15.20
C LEU A 481 -7.88 -14.95 -15.54
N ILE A 482 -7.44 -15.58 -16.63
CA ILE A 482 -6.10 -15.39 -17.19
C ILE A 482 -6.25 -15.07 -18.67
N HIS A 483 -5.86 -13.84 -19.04
CA HIS A 483 -5.95 -13.36 -20.41
C HIS A 483 -4.79 -13.91 -21.26
N PRO A 484 -4.94 -14.11 -22.60
CA PRO A 484 -3.85 -14.55 -23.48
C PRO A 484 -2.60 -13.65 -23.42
N PHE A 485 -2.77 -12.37 -23.15
CA PHE A 485 -1.68 -11.41 -22.93
C PHE A 485 -1.39 -11.15 -21.43
N SER A 486 -1.73 -12.08 -20.53
CA SER A 486 -1.47 -11.92 -19.10
C SER A 486 0.00 -11.63 -18.78
N GLY A 487 0.96 -12.16 -19.54
CA GLY A 487 2.39 -11.84 -19.40
C GLY A 487 2.79 -10.44 -19.92
N LEU A 488 1.86 -9.68 -20.56
CA LEU A 488 2.04 -8.34 -21.10
C LEU A 488 0.80 -7.47 -20.82
N LEU A 489 0.06 -7.77 -19.76
CA LEU A 489 -1.25 -7.14 -19.53
C LEU A 489 -1.14 -5.63 -19.29
N SER A 490 -0.05 -5.15 -18.74
CA SER A 490 0.21 -3.72 -18.57
C SER A 490 0.29 -2.99 -19.93
N ALA A 491 1.03 -3.54 -20.90
CA ALA A 491 1.10 -2.96 -22.24
C ALA A 491 -0.27 -3.03 -22.96
N TYR A 492 -1.00 -4.14 -22.79
CA TYR A 492 -2.34 -4.30 -23.33
C TYR A 492 -3.32 -3.26 -22.73
N GLY A 493 -3.30 -3.08 -21.42
CA GLY A 493 -4.14 -2.09 -20.74
C GLY A 493 -3.79 -0.64 -21.10
N ILE A 494 -2.50 -0.33 -21.30
CA ILE A 494 -2.07 0.98 -21.86
C ILE A 494 -2.73 1.20 -23.22
N GLY A 495 -2.77 0.16 -24.06
CA GLY A 495 -3.44 0.20 -25.37
C GLY A 495 -4.94 0.52 -25.25
N LEU A 496 -5.61 -0.04 -24.25
CA LEU A 496 -7.04 0.15 -24.01
C LEU A 496 -7.38 1.44 -23.27
N SER A 497 -6.37 2.13 -22.71
CA SER A 497 -6.58 3.35 -21.93
C SER A 497 -7.03 4.51 -22.80
N SER A 498 -7.90 5.34 -22.24
CA SER A 498 -8.41 6.59 -22.84
C SER A 498 -7.59 7.80 -22.38
N VAL A 499 -7.64 8.88 -23.16
CA VAL A 499 -7.10 10.18 -22.74
C VAL A 499 -7.93 10.69 -21.57
N PHE A 500 -7.24 11.16 -20.53
CA PHE A 500 -7.85 11.52 -19.24
C PHE A 500 -7.29 12.85 -18.75
N ALA A 501 -8.15 13.67 -18.18
CA ALA A 501 -7.75 14.87 -17.46
C ALA A 501 -8.52 14.96 -16.15
N SER A 502 -7.89 15.47 -15.10
CA SER A 502 -8.58 15.77 -13.85
C SER A 502 -8.14 17.08 -13.25
N ARG A 503 -9.08 17.78 -12.62
CA ARG A 503 -8.80 19.02 -11.88
C ARG A 503 -9.49 18.97 -10.54
N GLN A 504 -8.78 19.42 -9.53
CA GLN A 504 -9.27 19.48 -8.16
C GLN A 504 -8.99 20.82 -7.55
N GLN A 505 -9.82 21.23 -6.60
CA GLN A 505 -9.60 22.42 -5.80
C GLN A 505 -10.21 22.26 -4.41
N ALA A 506 -9.48 22.66 -3.38
CA ALA A 506 -10.00 22.67 -2.02
C ALA A 506 -11.11 23.72 -1.87
N LEU A 507 -12.17 23.38 -1.14
CA LEU A 507 -13.34 24.24 -0.89
C LEU A 507 -13.50 24.56 0.61
N LEU A 508 -13.45 23.53 1.47
CA LEU A 508 -13.60 23.65 2.94
C LEU A 508 -14.93 24.27 3.35
N LYS A 509 -16.04 23.73 2.87
CA LYS A 509 -17.39 24.18 3.21
C LYS A 509 -18.23 23.04 3.78
N PRO A 510 -19.20 23.35 4.67
CA PRO A 510 -20.16 22.33 5.10
C PRO A 510 -20.93 21.72 3.93
N LEU A 511 -21.19 20.43 3.99
CA LEU A 511 -22.09 19.75 3.05
C LEU A 511 -23.53 20.09 3.42
N ALA A 512 -24.00 21.23 2.95
CA ALA A 512 -25.32 21.80 3.24
C ALA A 512 -25.89 22.52 2.02
N GLU A 513 -27.23 22.74 2.00
CA GLU A 513 -27.89 23.40 0.86
C GLU A 513 -27.34 24.82 0.61
N GLU A 514 -26.92 25.52 1.66
CA GLU A 514 -26.31 26.84 1.55
C GLU A 514 -25.02 26.83 0.72
N SER A 515 -24.28 25.74 0.76
CA SER A 515 -23.01 25.57 0.02
C SER A 515 -23.20 25.07 -1.42
N ARG A 516 -24.39 24.59 -1.77
CA ARG A 516 -24.68 23.96 -3.07
C ARG A 516 -24.31 24.85 -4.27
N THR A 517 -24.67 26.12 -4.20
CA THR A 517 -24.36 27.07 -5.30
C THR A 517 -22.84 27.23 -5.48
N GLU A 518 -22.08 27.33 -4.39
CA GLU A 518 -20.61 27.47 -4.43
C GLU A 518 -19.95 26.19 -4.97
N ILE A 519 -20.43 25.01 -4.54
CA ILE A 519 -20.02 23.71 -5.06
C ILE A 519 -20.28 23.63 -6.57
N GLY A 520 -21.49 23.94 -7.01
CA GLY A 520 -21.88 23.91 -8.43
C GLY A 520 -21.04 24.87 -9.30
N ASN A 521 -20.78 26.08 -8.81
CA ASN A 521 -19.94 27.06 -9.51
C ASN A 521 -18.49 26.53 -9.67
N LEU A 522 -17.95 25.93 -8.62
CA LEU A 522 -16.59 25.37 -8.67
C LEU A 522 -16.53 24.17 -9.63
N ILE A 523 -17.52 23.28 -9.61
CA ILE A 523 -17.65 22.19 -10.59
C ILE A 523 -17.65 22.73 -12.01
N ALA A 524 -18.41 23.80 -12.31
CA ALA A 524 -18.48 24.39 -13.65
C ALA A 524 -17.11 24.96 -14.11
N ILE A 525 -16.36 25.58 -13.20
CA ILE A 525 -15.01 26.09 -13.46
C ILE A 525 -14.06 24.95 -13.78
N LEU A 526 -14.04 23.91 -12.92
CA LEU A 526 -13.15 22.77 -13.09
C LEU A 526 -13.50 21.96 -14.35
N ARG A 527 -14.80 21.75 -14.62
CA ARG A 527 -15.27 21.09 -15.85
C ARG A 527 -14.76 21.80 -17.10
N LYS A 528 -14.89 23.13 -17.15
CA LYS A 528 -14.37 23.92 -18.28
C LYS A 528 -12.87 23.75 -18.45
N ALA A 529 -12.11 23.71 -17.37
CA ALA A 529 -10.66 23.50 -17.42
C ALA A 529 -10.30 22.08 -17.92
N VAL A 530 -11.01 21.07 -17.48
CA VAL A 530 -10.83 19.66 -17.91
C VAL A 530 -11.16 19.51 -19.40
N VAL A 531 -12.29 20.05 -19.86
CA VAL A 531 -12.67 20.00 -21.28
C VAL A 531 -11.64 20.74 -22.15
N ALA A 532 -11.17 21.90 -21.71
CA ALA A 532 -10.13 22.65 -22.44
C ALA A 532 -8.81 21.89 -22.53
N GLU A 533 -8.42 21.18 -21.49
CA GLU A 533 -7.21 20.32 -21.49
C GLU A 533 -7.33 19.13 -22.44
N LEU A 534 -8.49 18.47 -22.47
CA LEU A 534 -8.75 17.38 -23.40
C LEU A 534 -8.81 17.89 -24.86
N ALA A 535 -9.43 19.05 -25.09
CA ALA A 535 -9.45 19.70 -26.39
C ALA A 535 -8.04 20.09 -26.90
N ALA A 536 -7.15 20.52 -25.99
CA ALA A 536 -5.74 20.78 -26.32
C ALA A 536 -4.99 19.53 -26.75
N GLN A 537 -5.48 18.34 -26.34
CA GLN A 537 -4.95 17.03 -26.75
C GLN A 537 -5.65 16.44 -27.98
N GLY A 538 -6.50 17.22 -28.66
CA GLY A 538 -7.18 16.85 -29.90
C GLY A 538 -8.46 16.03 -29.68
N ILE A 539 -9.02 15.99 -28.46
CA ILE A 539 -10.28 15.32 -28.17
C ILE A 539 -11.45 16.26 -28.42
N GLY A 540 -12.44 15.81 -29.18
CA GLY A 540 -13.66 16.58 -29.46
C GLY A 540 -14.51 16.78 -28.22
N GLU A 541 -15.08 17.94 -28.01
CA GLU A 541 -15.93 18.25 -26.85
C GLU A 541 -17.14 17.32 -26.74
N ASP A 542 -17.66 16.85 -27.88
CA ASP A 542 -18.79 15.91 -28.00
C ASP A 542 -18.47 14.48 -27.53
N THR A 543 -17.19 14.12 -27.45
CA THR A 543 -16.72 12.81 -26.96
C THR A 543 -16.24 12.83 -25.51
N VAL A 544 -16.28 13.99 -24.84
CA VAL A 544 -15.83 14.13 -23.45
C VAL A 544 -16.95 13.84 -22.47
N ALA A 545 -16.80 12.78 -21.68
CA ALA A 545 -17.59 12.57 -20.48
C ALA A 545 -16.90 13.20 -19.27
N THR A 546 -17.66 13.91 -18.41
CA THR A 546 -17.12 14.51 -17.18
C THR A 546 -17.85 14.01 -15.96
N LYS A 547 -17.11 13.69 -14.90
CA LYS A 547 -17.62 13.19 -13.61
C LYS A 547 -17.19 14.12 -12.47
N PRO A 548 -18.12 14.82 -11.79
CA PRO A 548 -17.82 15.58 -10.58
C PRO A 548 -17.74 14.67 -9.36
N VAL A 549 -16.74 14.90 -8.51
CA VAL A 549 -16.48 14.14 -7.29
C VAL A 549 -16.28 15.10 -6.12
N LEU A 550 -16.96 14.87 -5.02
CA LEU A 550 -16.76 15.57 -3.75
C LEU A 550 -15.93 14.70 -2.82
N HIS A 551 -14.85 15.26 -2.27
CA HIS A 551 -14.12 14.64 -1.18
C HIS A 551 -14.68 15.14 0.14
N ILE A 552 -15.41 14.27 0.84
CA ILE A 552 -16.19 14.61 2.04
C ILE A 552 -15.54 13.95 3.25
N ARG A 553 -15.53 14.66 4.36
CA ARG A 553 -15.14 14.13 5.68
C ARG A 553 -16.07 14.67 6.76
N TYR A 554 -16.07 14.03 7.93
CA TYR A 554 -16.64 14.66 9.11
C TYR A 554 -15.77 15.84 9.57
N ASP A 555 -16.43 16.86 10.16
CA ASP A 555 -15.69 17.98 10.74
C ASP A 555 -14.77 17.50 11.87
N GLY A 556 -13.50 17.93 11.83
CA GLY A 556 -12.44 17.53 12.76
C GLY A 556 -11.65 16.28 12.36
N THR A 557 -12.15 15.41 11.43
CA THR A 557 -11.36 14.30 10.87
C THR A 557 -10.54 14.77 9.67
N ASP A 558 -9.54 14.00 9.27
CA ASP A 558 -8.69 14.30 8.12
C ASP A 558 -8.90 13.34 6.94
N THR A 559 -9.57 12.21 7.17
CA THR A 559 -9.83 11.22 6.13
C THR A 559 -11.05 11.62 5.31
N THR A 560 -10.81 11.93 4.04
CA THR A 560 -11.88 12.20 3.07
C THR A 560 -12.26 10.92 2.34
N LEU A 561 -13.55 10.78 2.04
CA LEU A 561 -14.06 9.77 1.13
C LEU A 561 -14.59 10.45 -0.14
N PRO A 562 -14.26 9.90 -1.34
CA PRO A 562 -14.80 10.42 -2.59
C PRO A 562 -16.28 10.00 -2.72
N VAL A 563 -17.10 10.96 -3.14
CA VAL A 563 -18.53 10.76 -3.40
C VAL A 563 -18.89 11.37 -4.75
N ASN A 564 -19.56 10.60 -5.58
CA ASN A 564 -20.06 11.07 -6.86
C ASN A 564 -21.12 12.16 -6.67
N PHE A 565 -21.06 13.24 -7.46
CA PHE A 565 -22.00 14.37 -7.37
C PHE A 565 -22.73 14.66 -8.68
N GLU A 566 -22.91 13.69 -9.55
CA GLU A 566 -23.62 13.87 -10.82
C GLU A 566 -25.09 14.26 -10.60
N ALA A 567 -25.72 13.75 -9.56
CA ALA A 567 -27.13 14.04 -9.24
C ALA A 567 -27.36 15.47 -8.70
N ASP A 568 -26.30 16.27 -8.45
CA ASP A 568 -26.36 17.62 -7.85
C ASP A 568 -27.27 17.67 -6.60
N SER A 569 -27.16 16.65 -5.73
CA SER A 569 -27.99 16.47 -4.56
C SER A 569 -27.18 16.35 -3.28
N ILE A 570 -27.29 17.34 -2.41
CA ILE A 570 -26.64 17.33 -1.09
C ILE A 570 -27.13 16.16 -0.24
N PHE A 571 -28.44 15.85 -0.32
CA PHE A 571 -29.01 14.72 0.41
C PHE A 571 -28.40 13.38 -0.06
N GLN A 572 -28.30 13.18 -1.38
CA GLN A 572 -27.70 11.94 -1.92
C GLN A 572 -26.22 11.84 -1.55
N ALA A 573 -25.45 12.92 -1.70
CA ALA A 573 -24.05 12.96 -1.33
C ALA A 573 -23.81 12.62 0.16
N ARG A 574 -24.68 13.13 1.06
CA ARG A 574 -24.64 12.78 2.48
C ARG A 574 -24.84 11.27 2.68
N ARG A 575 -25.88 10.73 2.08
CA ARG A 575 -26.23 9.30 2.19
C ARG A 575 -25.11 8.40 1.66
N ASP A 576 -24.56 8.73 0.50
CA ASP A 576 -23.48 7.95 -0.12
C ASP A 576 -22.21 8.00 0.72
N PHE A 577 -21.89 9.15 1.31
CA PHE A 577 -20.80 9.28 2.27
C PHE A 577 -21.04 8.42 3.51
N GLU A 578 -22.24 8.45 4.11
CA GLU A 578 -22.57 7.65 5.30
C GLU A 578 -22.47 6.15 5.01
N ILE A 579 -22.92 5.70 3.84
CA ILE A 579 -22.78 4.31 3.40
C ILE A 579 -21.31 3.92 3.27
N ALA A 580 -20.52 4.72 2.56
CA ALA A 580 -19.09 4.48 2.38
C ALA A 580 -18.32 4.49 3.70
N HIS A 581 -18.63 5.45 4.59
CA HIS A 581 -18.00 5.56 5.90
C HIS A 581 -18.34 4.36 6.79
N LYS A 582 -19.61 3.94 6.82
CA LYS A 582 -20.04 2.78 7.57
C LYS A 582 -19.41 1.47 7.03
N ALA A 583 -19.31 1.32 5.72
CA ALA A 583 -18.68 0.16 5.10
C ALA A 583 -17.20 0.07 5.48
N GLN A 584 -16.49 1.20 5.45
CA GLN A 584 -15.05 1.25 5.69
C GLN A 584 -14.70 1.20 7.19
N PHE A 585 -15.42 1.93 8.05
CA PHE A 585 -15.08 2.14 9.47
C PHE A 585 -16.04 1.48 10.46
N GLY A 586 -17.17 0.96 9.99
CA GLY A 586 -18.16 0.24 10.81
C GLY A 586 -19.21 1.11 11.49
N PHE A 587 -19.09 2.44 11.43
CA PHE A 587 -20.02 3.37 12.09
C PHE A 587 -20.24 4.67 11.32
N VAL A 588 -21.21 5.46 11.72
CA VAL A 588 -21.45 6.85 11.30
C VAL A 588 -21.62 7.74 12.52
N TYR A 589 -21.39 9.05 12.37
CA TYR A 589 -21.69 10.02 13.41
C TYR A 589 -23.04 10.68 13.12
N ASP A 590 -24.01 10.55 14.03
CA ASP A 590 -25.37 11.06 13.84
C ASP A 590 -25.44 12.60 13.86
N ASP A 591 -24.63 13.26 14.70
CA ASP A 591 -24.72 14.70 14.99
C ASP A 591 -23.54 15.54 14.45
N LYS A 592 -22.63 14.94 13.69
CA LYS A 592 -21.46 15.69 13.21
C LYS A 592 -21.67 16.30 11.84
N PRO A 593 -21.25 17.57 11.66
CA PRO A 593 -21.25 18.20 10.36
C PRO A 593 -20.30 17.46 9.40
N MET A 594 -20.69 17.40 8.13
CA MET A 594 -19.84 16.94 7.05
C MET A 594 -19.25 18.14 6.32
N ILE A 595 -17.98 18.04 5.93
CA ILE A 595 -17.24 19.08 5.22
C ILE A 595 -16.89 18.56 3.83
N VAL A 596 -17.23 19.31 2.81
CA VAL A 596 -16.65 19.17 1.48
C VAL A 596 -15.27 19.80 1.51
N GLU A 597 -14.24 18.99 1.63
CA GLU A 597 -12.86 19.45 1.69
C GLU A 597 -12.39 19.89 0.29
N THR A 598 -12.65 19.04 -0.71
CA THR A 598 -12.18 19.23 -2.09
C THR A 598 -13.29 18.88 -3.07
N VAL A 599 -13.35 19.65 -4.14
CA VAL A 599 -14.17 19.37 -5.32
C VAL A 599 -13.24 18.95 -6.45
N GLY A 600 -13.53 17.83 -7.10
CA GLY A 600 -12.84 17.33 -8.27
C GLY A 600 -13.77 17.19 -9.47
N VAL A 601 -13.21 17.31 -10.66
CA VAL A 601 -13.85 16.93 -11.92
C VAL A 601 -12.87 16.08 -12.71
N GLU A 602 -13.31 14.88 -13.07
CA GLU A 602 -12.61 13.97 -13.97
C GLU A 602 -13.23 14.06 -15.36
N GLY A 603 -12.40 13.99 -16.41
CA GLY A 603 -12.84 13.96 -17.80
C GLY A 603 -12.15 12.85 -18.57
N THR A 604 -12.92 12.12 -19.36
CA THR A 604 -12.43 10.98 -20.13
C THR A 604 -12.96 11.07 -21.55
N ASP A 605 -12.10 10.74 -22.54
CA ASP A 605 -12.53 10.53 -23.92
C ASP A 605 -13.34 9.23 -24.03
N THR A 606 -14.57 9.33 -24.51
CA THR A 606 -15.49 8.21 -24.76
C THR A 606 -15.49 7.76 -26.22
N GLY A 607 -14.83 8.50 -27.10
CA GLY A 607 -14.72 8.18 -28.54
C GLY A 607 -13.74 7.04 -28.84
N GLY A 608 -13.26 6.35 -27.83
CA GLY A 608 -12.23 5.32 -27.93
C GLY A 608 -12.59 4.12 -28.82
N THR A 609 -11.56 3.62 -29.44
CA THR A 609 -11.51 2.49 -30.35
C THR A 609 -12.34 1.32 -29.88
N GLY A 610 -13.17 0.80 -30.80
CA GLY A 610 -14.02 -0.37 -30.58
C GLY A 610 -13.25 -1.54 -29.96
N ARG A 611 -13.79 -2.04 -28.88
CA ARG A 611 -13.24 -3.11 -28.04
C ARG A 611 -13.69 -4.48 -28.56
N ASP A 612 -13.58 -4.71 -29.86
CA ASP A 612 -14.01 -5.95 -30.46
C ASP A 612 -12.89 -7.01 -30.35
N GLU A 613 -12.82 -7.67 -29.19
CA GLU A 613 -12.26 -9.00 -29.15
C GLU A 613 -13.22 -9.92 -29.93
N THR A 614 -12.71 -10.54 -30.98
CA THR A 614 -13.53 -11.43 -31.83
C THR A 614 -13.95 -12.66 -31.03
N GLU A 615 -15.25 -12.89 -30.90
CA GLU A 615 -15.77 -14.13 -30.36
C GLU A 615 -15.61 -15.27 -31.38
N SER A 616 -14.90 -16.29 -30.94
CA SER A 616 -14.78 -17.53 -31.72
C SER A 616 -15.94 -18.48 -31.36
N ARG A 617 -16.36 -19.29 -32.33
CA ARG A 617 -17.36 -20.33 -32.09
C ARG A 617 -16.80 -21.33 -31.05
N THR A 618 -17.52 -21.54 -29.96
CA THR A 618 -17.21 -22.57 -28.97
C THR A 618 -17.69 -23.93 -29.43
N GLU A 619 -16.80 -24.92 -29.44
CA GLU A 619 -17.13 -26.31 -29.67
C GLU A 619 -16.68 -27.13 -28.47
N ASP A 620 -17.52 -27.96 -27.91
CA ASP A 620 -17.18 -28.90 -26.83
C ASP A 620 -16.34 -30.05 -27.40
N LEU A 621 -15.06 -29.79 -27.55
CA LEU A 621 -14.10 -30.72 -28.11
C LEU A 621 -13.22 -31.29 -27.01
N ALA A 622 -13.16 -32.60 -26.90
CA ALA A 622 -12.18 -33.27 -26.05
C ALA A 622 -10.76 -32.92 -26.53
N VAL A 623 -9.92 -32.45 -25.60
CA VAL A 623 -8.52 -32.17 -25.86
C VAL A 623 -7.65 -33.23 -25.24
N SER A 624 -6.64 -33.70 -25.98
CA SER A 624 -5.67 -34.68 -25.49
C SER A 624 -4.46 -33.92 -24.87
N PRO A 625 -3.97 -34.34 -23.69
CA PRO A 625 -2.76 -33.77 -23.13
C PRO A 625 -1.55 -34.03 -24.02
N SER A 626 -0.60 -33.11 -24.04
CA SER A 626 0.69 -33.27 -24.70
C SER A 626 1.53 -34.34 -24.03
N GLN A 627 1.45 -34.45 -22.70
CA GLN A 627 2.08 -35.46 -21.87
C GLN A 627 1.48 -35.44 -20.46
N THR A 628 1.90 -36.38 -19.63
CA THR A 628 1.56 -36.43 -18.19
C THR A 628 2.82 -36.36 -17.36
N ARG A 629 2.73 -35.72 -16.16
CA ARG A 629 3.80 -35.62 -15.19
C ARG A 629 3.23 -35.77 -13.76
N GLU A 630 4.10 -36.10 -12.83
CA GLU A 630 3.75 -36.11 -11.42
C GLU A 630 3.85 -34.69 -10.86
N ILE A 631 2.84 -34.26 -10.13
CA ILE A 631 2.77 -32.98 -9.43
C ILE A 631 2.43 -33.26 -7.97
N PHE A 632 3.18 -32.67 -7.03
CA PHE A 632 2.87 -32.75 -5.61
C PHE A 632 1.88 -31.66 -5.23
N THR A 633 0.74 -32.05 -4.71
CA THR A 633 -0.32 -31.13 -4.25
C THR A 633 -1.20 -31.83 -3.23
N GLU A 634 -1.67 -31.09 -2.21
CA GLU A 634 -2.46 -31.61 -1.08
C GLU A 634 -1.76 -32.79 -0.36
N GLY A 635 -0.42 -32.70 -0.21
CA GLY A 635 0.38 -33.68 0.52
C GLY A 635 0.72 -34.97 -0.22
N GLU A 636 0.37 -35.12 -1.49
CA GLU A 636 0.61 -36.33 -2.27
C GLU A 636 1.01 -36.06 -3.73
N TRP A 637 1.73 -37.00 -4.32
CA TRP A 637 2.04 -36.99 -5.75
C TRP A 637 0.83 -37.45 -6.57
N ARG A 638 0.44 -36.64 -7.56
CA ARG A 638 -0.67 -36.94 -8.46
C ARG A 638 -0.26 -36.87 -9.93
N THR A 639 -0.60 -37.90 -10.69
CA THR A 639 -0.39 -37.91 -12.14
C THR A 639 -1.26 -36.88 -12.82
N SER A 640 -0.66 -35.84 -13.41
CA SER A 640 -1.34 -34.67 -13.93
C SER A 640 -1.07 -34.43 -15.41
N PRO A 641 -2.09 -34.18 -16.23
CA PRO A 641 -1.94 -33.91 -17.65
C PRO A 641 -1.34 -32.52 -17.87
N ILE A 642 -0.53 -32.40 -18.93
CA ILE A 642 0.06 -31.13 -19.38
C ILE A 642 -0.50 -30.77 -20.74
N PHE A 643 -0.97 -29.57 -20.89
CA PHE A 643 -1.48 -29.01 -22.14
C PHE A 643 -0.63 -27.84 -22.60
N ARG A 644 -0.38 -27.73 -23.89
CA ARG A 644 0.17 -26.52 -24.49
C ARG A 644 -0.98 -25.55 -24.81
N ARG A 645 -0.83 -24.32 -24.50
CA ARG A 645 -1.87 -23.30 -24.67
C ARG A 645 -2.33 -23.18 -26.12
N GLU A 646 -1.39 -23.30 -27.06
CA GLU A 646 -1.69 -23.20 -28.50
C GLU A 646 -2.58 -24.34 -29.00
N ALA A 647 -2.61 -25.49 -28.33
CA ALA A 647 -3.47 -26.62 -28.67
C ALA A 647 -4.90 -26.47 -28.11
N LEU A 648 -5.12 -25.57 -27.17
CA LEU A 648 -6.41 -25.33 -26.54
C LEU A 648 -7.23 -24.32 -27.36
N LYS A 649 -8.47 -24.66 -27.64
CA LYS A 649 -9.41 -23.84 -28.41
C LYS A 649 -10.61 -23.43 -27.56
N PRO A 650 -11.32 -22.37 -27.95
CA PRO A 650 -12.57 -21.99 -27.31
C PRO A 650 -13.54 -23.17 -27.15
N GLY A 651 -14.05 -23.39 -25.92
CA GLY A 651 -14.88 -24.51 -25.53
C GLY A 651 -14.15 -25.67 -24.86
N ASN A 652 -12.81 -25.75 -24.96
CA ASN A 652 -12.08 -26.82 -24.27
C ASN A 652 -12.14 -26.63 -22.75
N ARG A 653 -12.21 -27.74 -22.01
CA ARG A 653 -12.25 -27.81 -20.57
C ARG A 653 -11.16 -28.73 -20.05
N VAL A 654 -10.46 -28.27 -19.01
CA VAL A 654 -9.37 -29.00 -18.37
C VAL A 654 -9.63 -29.03 -16.85
N ALA A 655 -9.83 -30.22 -16.30
CA ALA A 655 -9.99 -30.40 -14.85
C ALA A 655 -8.62 -30.52 -14.17
N GLY A 656 -8.49 -29.93 -12.97
CA GLY A 656 -7.32 -30.10 -12.11
C GLY A 656 -7.28 -31.46 -11.37
N PRO A 657 -6.07 -31.93 -10.97
CA PRO A 657 -4.79 -31.23 -11.13
C PRO A 657 -4.26 -31.33 -12.58
N ALA A 658 -3.80 -30.20 -13.13
CA ALA A 658 -3.27 -30.12 -14.49
C ALA A 658 -2.38 -28.89 -14.69
N LEU A 659 -1.57 -28.89 -15.77
CA LEU A 659 -0.78 -27.73 -16.17
C LEU A 659 -1.18 -27.25 -17.57
N ILE A 660 -1.30 -25.94 -17.74
CA ILE A 660 -1.34 -25.29 -19.05
C ILE A 660 -0.04 -24.49 -19.21
N ILE A 661 0.72 -24.80 -20.25
CA ILE A 661 2.00 -24.16 -20.55
C ILE A 661 1.77 -23.08 -21.61
N GLU A 662 2.09 -21.86 -21.28
CA GLU A 662 2.15 -20.70 -22.17
C GLU A 662 3.60 -20.26 -22.41
N PRO A 663 3.90 -19.51 -23.48
CA PRO A 663 5.27 -19.05 -23.75
C PRO A 663 5.92 -18.24 -22.62
N ASN A 664 5.11 -17.52 -21.83
CA ASN A 664 5.58 -16.60 -20.81
C ASN A 664 5.19 -16.99 -19.38
N GLN A 665 4.40 -18.05 -19.19
CA GLN A 665 3.97 -18.50 -17.85
C GLN A 665 3.52 -19.97 -17.85
N THR A 666 3.38 -20.51 -16.64
CA THR A 666 2.71 -21.81 -16.41
C THR A 666 1.46 -21.56 -15.57
N ILE A 667 0.33 -22.08 -16.01
CA ILE A 667 -0.93 -22.06 -15.25
C ILE A 667 -1.08 -23.40 -14.55
N VAL A 668 -1.15 -23.39 -13.24
CA VAL A 668 -1.41 -24.57 -12.41
C VAL A 668 -2.89 -24.62 -12.08
N ILE A 669 -3.56 -25.65 -12.53
CA ILE A 669 -4.95 -25.93 -12.17
C ILE A 669 -4.90 -26.89 -10.99
N GLU A 670 -5.28 -26.40 -9.81
CA GLU A 670 -5.28 -27.21 -8.58
C GLU A 670 -6.47 -28.18 -8.52
N PRO A 671 -6.43 -29.19 -7.65
CA PRO A 671 -7.56 -30.10 -7.46
C PRO A 671 -8.87 -29.36 -7.15
N GLY A 672 -9.99 -29.80 -7.75
CA GLY A 672 -11.30 -29.18 -7.58
C GLY A 672 -11.50 -27.88 -8.35
N TRP A 673 -10.54 -27.49 -9.22
CA TRP A 673 -10.68 -26.40 -10.19
C TRP A 673 -10.87 -26.94 -11.60
N LEU A 674 -11.61 -26.19 -12.41
CA LEU A 674 -11.86 -26.47 -13.82
C LEU A 674 -11.49 -25.25 -14.65
N ALA A 675 -10.58 -25.37 -15.59
CA ALA A 675 -10.30 -24.36 -16.59
C ALA A 675 -11.20 -24.52 -17.81
N GLU A 676 -11.78 -23.43 -18.28
CA GLU A 676 -12.52 -23.33 -19.53
C GLU A 676 -11.86 -22.30 -20.45
N ILE A 677 -11.69 -22.64 -21.72
CA ILE A 677 -11.25 -21.67 -22.72
C ILE A 677 -12.49 -20.98 -23.27
N THR A 678 -12.62 -19.70 -22.96
CA THR A 678 -13.81 -18.90 -23.34
C THR A 678 -13.86 -18.61 -24.84
N ALA A 679 -15.00 -18.08 -25.31
CA ALA A 679 -15.17 -17.66 -26.71
C ALA A 679 -14.16 -16.59 -27.15
N ARG A 680 -13.64 -15.80 -26.19
CA ARG A 680 -12.57 -14.80 -26.38
C ARG A 680 -11.18 -15.33 -26.12
N ASN A 681 -11.02 -16.64 -26.08
CA ASN A 681 -9.75 -17.31 -25.86
C ASN A 681 -9.08 -17.01 -24.49
N HIS A 682 -9.84 -16.58 -23.48
CA HIS A 682 -9.34 -16.48 -22.12
C HIS A 682 -9.31 -17.85 -21.43
N VAL A 683 -8.45 -18.04 -20.45
CA VAL A 683 -8.53 -19.16 -19.52
C VAL A 683 -9.33 -18.69 -18.31
N LEU A 684 -10.55 -19.21 -18.16
CA LEU A 684 -11.41 -18.94 -17.00
C LEU A 684 -11.45 -20.18 -16.12
N LEU A 685 -10.93 -20.07 -14.92
CA LEU A 685 -10.88 -21.13 -13.93
C LEU A 685 -12.08 -20.98 -12.97
N HIS A 686 -12.78 -22.07 -12.73
CA HIS A 686 -13.90 -22.13 -11.80
C HIS A 686 -13.62 -23.15 -10.70
N ARG A 687 -13.98 -22.81 -9.47
CA ARG A 687 -13.98 -23.75 -8.35
C ARG A 687 -15.22 -24.63 -8.46
N VAL A 688 -15.06 -25.87 -8.87
CA VAL A 688 -16.19 -26.81 -9.11
C VAL A 688 -16.49 -27.71 -7.93
N GLU A 689 -15.50 -27.95 -7.05
CA GLU A 689 -15.69 -28.67 -5.80
C GLU A 689 -15.50 -27.71 -4.62
N LYS A 690 -16.51 -27.59 -3.76
CA LYS A 690 -16.31 -26.80 -2.52
C LYS A 690 -15.15 -27.41 -1.74
N LYS A 691 -14.19 -26.55 -1.37
CA LYS A 691 -13.09 -26.99 -0.51
C LYS A 691 -13.71 -27.59 0.76
N ARG A 692 -13.53 -28.89 0.97
CA ARG A 692 -13.88 -29.49 2.25
C ARG A 692 -13.14 -28.68 3.30
N ARG A 693 -13.85 -28.20 4.35
CA ARG A 693 -13.19 -27.67 5.55
C ARG A 693 -12.03 -28.60 5.84
N GLN A 694 -10.82 -28.07 5.77
CA GLN A 694 -9.62 -28.90 6.00
C GLN A 694 -9.88 -29.75 7.24
N ALA A 695 -9.56 -31.04 7.14
CA ALA A 695 -9.61 -31.95 8.27
C ALA A 695 -8.98 -31.22 9.46
N ALA A 696 -9.69 -31.19 10.59
CA ALA A 696 -9.43 -30.34 11.72
C ALA A 696 -7.92 -30.13 11.91
N LEU A 697 -7.43 -28.93 11.71
CA LEU A 697 -6.09 -28.52 12.08
C LEU A 697 -5.90 -28.98 13.53
N GLY A 698 -4.86 -29.76 13.80
CA GLY A 698 -4.54 -30.18 15.16
C GLY A 698 -4.19 -28.99 16.03
N THR A 699 -4.32 -29.16 17.33
CA THR A 699 -3.88 -28.18 18.33
C THR A 699 -2.38 -28.24 18.59
N GLU A 700 -1.65 -29.11 17.92
CA GLU A 700 -0.21 -29.20 18.02
C GLU A 700 0.48 -28.18 17.14
N ALA A 701 1.65 -27.67 17.57
CA ALA A 701 2.38 -26.63 16.84
C ALA A 701 2.92 -27.16 15.51
N ASP A 702 2.37 -26.68 14.42
CA ASP A 702 2.94 -26.84 13.08
C ASP A 702 3.71 -25.58 12.65
N PRO A 703 4.98 -25.68 12.24
CA PRO A 703 5.80 -24.52 11.89
C PRO A 703 5.24 -23.65 10.75
N VAL A 704 4.51 -24.23 9.80
CA VAL A 704 3.86 -23.48 8.72
C VAL A 704 2.66 -22.73 9.27
N MET A 705 1.80 -23.41 10.01
CA MET A 705 0.61 -22.81 10.61
C MET A 705 0.96 -21.79 11.69
N LEU A 706 2.08 -21.97 12.40
CA LEU A 706 2.58 -20.99 13.35
C LEU A 706 2.84 -19.62 12.67
N GLU A 707 3.47 -19.60 11.50
CA GLU A 707 3.69 -18.38 10.74
C GLU A 707 2.37 -17.80 10.19
N VAL A 708 1.49 -18.66 9.68
CA VAL A 708 0.16 -18.26 9.21
C VAL A 708 -0.63 -17.57 10.32
N PHE A 709 -0.72 -18.17 11.51
CA PHE A 709 -1.45 -17.58 12.64
C PHE A 709 -0.78 -16.31 13.17
N ASN A 710 0.55 -16.28 13.25
CA ASN A 710 1.29 -15.08 13.60
C ASN A 710 0.93 -13.91 12.66
N ASN A 711 0.95 -14.13 11.36
CA ASN A 711 0.60 -13.12 10.36
C ASN A 711 -0.88 -12.71 10.44
N LEU A 712 -1.78 -13.65 10.72
CA LEU A 712 -3.21 -13.35 10.90
C LEU A 712 -3.45 -12.47 12.14
N PHE A 713 -2.87 -12.80 13.30
CA PHE A 713 -2.99 -12.00 14.52
C PHE A 713 -2.39 -10.60 14.34
N MET A 714 -1.22 -10.50 13.70
CA MET A 714 -0.58 -9.22 13.35
C MET A 714 -1.49 -8.39 12.44
N SER A 715 -2.06 -9.00 11.40
CA SER A 715 -2.97 -8.33 10.47
C SER A 715 -4.23 -7.80 11.16
N ILE A 716 -4.76 -8.50 12.17
CA ILE A 716 -5.89 -8.01 12.97
C ILE A 716 -5.50 -6.74 13.73
N ALA A 717 -4.36 -6.75 14.41
CA ALA A 717 -3.87 -5.58 15.14
C ALA A 717 -3.58 -4.38 14.19
N GLU A 718 -3.04 -4.63 13.00
CA GLU A 718 -2.84 -3.60 11.97
C GLU A 718 -4.17 -3.01 11.48
N GLN A 719 -5.19 -3.83 11.25
CA GLN A 719 -6.51 -3.36 10.85
C GLN A 719 -7.17 -2.48 11.91
N MET A 720 -7.01 -2.85 13.19
CA MET A 720 -7.43 -1.99 14.31
C MET A 720 -6.73 -0.62 14.24
N GLY A 721 -5.41 -0.60 13.99
CA GLY A 721 -4.61 0.61 13.89
C GLY A 721 -5.04 1.50 12.73
N VAL A 722 -5.28 0.94 11.55
CA VAL A 722 -5.79 1.70 10.38
C VAL A 722 -7.16 2.31 10.68
N THR A 723 -8.04 1.59 11.37
CA THR A 723 -9.34 2.12 11.80
C THR A 723 -9.14 3.30 12.76
N LEU A 724 -8.29 3.16 13.77
CA LEU A 724 -8.01 4.22 14.73
C LEU A 724 -7.43 5.48 14.06
N GLN A 725 -6.40 5.32 13.23
CA GLN A 725 -5.76 6.42 12.49
C GLN A 725 -6.77 7.23 11.69
N ASN A 726 -7.64 6.56 10.96
CA ASN A 726 -8.56 7.19 10.02
C ASN A 726 -9.79 7.83 10.68
N THR A 727 -10.10 7.47 11.93
CA THR A 727 -11.29 7.95 12.64
C THR A 727 -10.98 8.88 13.81
N ALA A 728 -9.72 8.96 14.24
CA ALA A 728 -9.28 9.81 15.33
C ALA A 728 -9.22 11.30 14.96
N TYR A 729 -9.31 12.14 15.97
CA TYR A 729 -9.23 13.62 15.89
C TYR A 729 -7.88 14.17 16.32
N SER A 730 -7.25 13.53 17.29
CA SER A 730 -5.94 13.94 17.80
C SER A 730 -4.88 13.86 16.70
N VAL A 731 -4.16 14.95 16.49
CA VAL A 731 -3.00 15.03 15.58
C VAL A 731 -1.94 13.99 15.96
N ASN A 732 -1.79 13.70 17.25
CA ASN A 732 -0.85 12.70 17.72
C ASN A 732 -1.23 11.30 17.21
N ILE A 733 -2.51 10.95 17.19
CA ILE A 733 -2.97 9.65 16.70
C ILE A 733 -2.94 9.61 15.17
N LYS A 734 -3.57 10.58 14.48
CA LYS A 734 -3.80 10.51 13.03
C LYS A 734 -2.60 10.89 12.16
N GLU A 735 -1.70 11.76 12.60
CA GLU A 735 -0.54 12.24 11.83
C GLU A 735 0.78 11.68 12.36
N ARG A 736 1.01 11.76 13.69
CA ARG A 736 2.24 11.23 14.30
C ARG A 736 2.22 9.73 14.50
N LEU A 737 1.08 9.09 14.36
CA LEU A 737 0.84 7.66 14.57
C LEU A 737 1.23 7.21 15.99
N ASP A 738 0.98 8.09 16.98
CA ASP A 738 1.28 7.84 18.38
C ASP A 738 0.15 7.04 19.04
N PHE A 739 0.05 5.80 18.64
CA PHE A 739 -0.94 4.85 19.14
C PHE A 739 -0.42 3.42 19.01
N SER A 740 -1.10 2.47 19.64
CA SER A 740 -0.90 1.03 19.45
C SER A 740 -2.19 0.26 19.58
N CYS A 741 -2.30 -0.82 18.79
CA CYS A 741 -3.39 -1.77 18.86
C CYS A 741 -2.84 -3.18 19.06
N ALA A 742 -3.50 -3.98 19.90
CA ALA A 742 -3.03 -5.29 20.25
C ALA A 742 -4.17 -6.28 20.56
N VAL A 743 -3.86 -7.56 20.40
CA VAL A 743 -4.74 -8.69 20.69
C VAL A 743 -4.12 -9.51 21.84
N PHE A 744 -4.96 -9.93 22.76
CA PHE A 744 -4.56 -10.68 23.95
C PHE A 744 -5.38 -11.95 24.07
N ASP A 745 -4.81 -12.95 24.70
CA ASP A 745 -5.51 -14.19 25.04
C ASP A 745 -6.53 -13.96 26.18
N ARG A 746 -7.24 -14.99 26.54
CA ARG A 746 -8.24 -14.93 27.61
C ARG A 746 -7.71 -14.51 28.98
N THR A 747 -6.41 -14.70 29.22
CA THR A 747 -5.75 -14.35 30.48
C THR A 747 -5.27 -12.91 30.51
N GLY A 748 -5.27 -12.23 29.36
CA GLY A 748 -4.75 -10.88 29.17
C GLY A 748 -3.28 -10.86 28.76
N ALA A 749 -2.69 -12.01 28.43
CA ALA A 749 -1.34 -12.08 27.91
C ALA A 749 -1.30 -11.67 26.43
N LEU A 750 -0.29 -10.90 26.05
CA LEU A 750 -0.12 -10.38 24.69
C LEU A 750 0.07 -11.53 23.68
N VAL A 751 -0.70 -11.51 22.60
CA VAL A 751 -0.57 -12.44 21.46
C VAL A 751 0.09 -11.74 20.27
N ALA A 752 -0.44 -10.59 19.88
CA ALA A 752 0.10 -9.80 18.79
C ALA A 752 -0.10 -8.31 19.05
N ASN A 753 0.92 -7.54 18.71
CA ASN A 753 0.91 -6.08 18.67
C ASN A 753 1.33 -5.65 17.27
N ALA A 754 0.57 -4.77 16.62
CA ALA A 754 0.99 -4.20 15.35
C ALA A 754 2.30 -3.40 15.51
N PRO A 755 3.06 -3.14 14.41
CA PRO A 755 4.30 -2.39 14.47
C PRO A 755 4.04 -0.89 14.74
N HIS A 756 3.57 -0.59 15.95
CA HIS A 756 3.23 0.73 16.48
C HIS A 756 4.24 1.19 17.53
N MET A 757 3.84 2.11 18.42
CA MET A 757 4.75 2.75 19.38
C MET A 757 5.47 1.77 20.31
N PRO A 758 6.82 1.74 20.35
CA PRO A 758 7.58 0.78 21.16
C PRO A 758 7.33 0.88 22.66
N VAL A 759 7.11 2.09 23.21
CA VAL A 759 6.83 2.26 24.65
C VAL A 759 5.52 1.60 25.08
N HIS A 760 4.61 1.33 24.14
CA HIS A 760 3.37 0.60 24.40
C HIS A 760 3.59 -0.91 24.46
N LEU A 761 4.66 -1.41 23.84
CA LEU A 761 5.05 -2.81 23.89
C LEU A 761 5.35 -3.20 25.36
N GLY A 762 4.72 -4.27 25.84
CA GLY A 762 4.91 -4.74 27.23
C GLY A 762 4.36 -3.85 28.34
N SER A 763 3.62 -2.78 27.97
CA SER A 763 2.85 -1.98 28.92
C SER A 763 1.33 -2.13 28.76
N MET A 764 0.85 -2.51 27.56
CA MET A 764 -0.58 -2.72 27.33
C MET A 764 -1.12 -3.98 27.99
N ASP A 765 -0.33 -5.04 28.12
CA ASP A 765 -0.69 -6.24 28.86
C ASP A 765 -1.03 -5.91 30.32
N ARG A 766 -0.28 -5.01 30.95
CA ARG A 766 -0.55 -4.54 32.32
C ARG A 766 -1.88 -3.78 32.44
N SER A 767 -2.24 -3.05 31.40
CA SER A 767 -3.56 -2.40 31.35
C SER A 767 -4.68 -3.42 31.31
N VAL A 768 -4.56 -4.46 30.45
CA VAL A 768 -5.55 -5.52 30.33
C VAL A 768 -5.62 -6.34 31.64
N GLU A 769 -4.48 -6.73 32.20
CA GLU A 769 -4.42 -7.44 33.47
C GLU A 769 -5.09 -6.66 34.61
N THR A 770 -4.87 -5.33 34.66
CA THR A 770 -5.51 -4.47 35.67
C THR A 770 -7.02 -4.48 35.52
N ILE A 771 -7.56 -4.36 34.30
CA ILE A 771 -9.01 -4.44 34.05
C ILE A 771 -9.56 -5.79 34.52
N ILE A 772 -8.90 -6.88 34.17
CA ILE A 772 -9.30 -8.25 34.59
C ILE A 772 -9.32 -8.35 36.13
N ARG A 773 -8.27 -7.89 36.79
CA ARG A 773 -8.10 -7.98 38.26
C ARG A 773 -9.12 -7.14 39.02
N LEU A 774 -9.32 -5.88 38.58
CA LEU A 774 -10.20 -4.94 39.29
C LEU A 774 -11.69 -5.22 39.06
N ASN A 775 -12.05 -5.84 37.94
CA ASN A 775 -13.45 -6.12 37.58
C ASN A 775 -13.78 -7.62 37.63
N SER A 776 -12.99 -8.43 38.35
CA SER A 776 -13.23 -9.87 38.45
C SER A 776 -14.66 -10.19 38.93
N GLY A 777 -15.43 -10.90 38.09
CA GLY A 777 -16.83 -11.25 38.34
C GLY A 777 -17.85 -10.16 38.00
N ASP A 778 -17.42 -8.97 37.51
CA ASP A 778 -18.30 -7.86 37.11
C ASP A 778 -17.98 -7.35 35.69
N ILE A 779 -17.63 -8.23 34.78
CA ILE A 779 -17.42 -7.93 33.35
C ILE A 779 -18.57 -8.56 32.57
N HIS A 780 -19.30 -7.76 31.81
CA HIS A 780 -20.45 -8.21 31.06
C HIS A 780 -20.28 -7.99 29.55
N PRO A 781 -21.00 -8.75 28.72
CA PRO A 781 -21.02 -8.54 27.28
C PRO A 781 -21.42 -7.11 26.92
N GLY A 782 -20.60 -6.47 26.09
CA GLY A 782 -20.79 -5.07 25.68
C GLY A 782 -20.15 -4.04 26.62
N ASP A 783 -19.42 -4.48 27.65
CA ASP A 783 -18.60 -3.59 28.47
C ASP A 783 -17.32 -3.19 27.71
N VAL A 784 -16.87 -1.95 27.91
CA VAL A 784 -15.58 -1.45 27.49
C VAL A 784 -14.99 -0.58 28.60
N PHE A 785 -13.73 -0.72 28.84
CA PHE A 785 -13.01 -0.01 29.91
C PHE A 785 -11.95 0.94 29.35
N ALA A 786 -11.68 2.01 30.06
CA ALA A 786 -10.62 2.96 29.73
C ALA A 786 -9.75 3.21 30.97
N LEU A 787 -8.42 3.30 30.76
CA LEU A 787 -7.47 3.64 31.81
C LEU A 787 -6.23 4.36 31.25
N ASN A 788 -5.66 5.26 32.08
CA ASN A 788 -4.36 5.88 31.85
C ASN A 788 -3.51 5.92 33.15
N ALA A 789 -4.02 5.39 34.24
CA ALA A 789 -3.38 5.46 35.57
C ALA A 789 -1.99 4.82 35.57
N PRO A 790 -0.89 5.58 35.80
CA PRO A 790 0.48 5.05 35.74
C PRO A 790 0.76 3.94 36.76
N TYR A 791 0.05 3.95 37.88
CA TYR A 791 0.19 2.94 38.96
C TYR A 791 -0.67 1.69 38.73
N ASN A 792 -1.57 1.75 37.73
CA ASN A 792 -2.49 0.66 37.37
C ASN A 792 -2.37 0.24 35.89
N GLY A 793 -1.14 0.16 35.36
CA GLY A 793 -0.89 -0.34 34.02
C GLY A 793 -0.86 0.72 32.91
N GLY A 794 -1.03 2.01 33.25
CA GLY A 794 -0.83 3.13 32.34
C GLY A 794 0.64 3.54 32.21
N THR A 795 0.95 4.37 31.24
CA THR A 795 2.30 4.93 30.99
C THR A 795 2.39 6.38 31.47
N HIS A 796 1.71 7.29 30.82
CA HIS A 796 1.48 8.68 31.23
C HIS A 796 0.04 9.07 30.87
N LEU A 797 -0.48 10.17 31.43
CA LEU A 797 -1.91 10.45 31.35
C LEU A 797 -2.46 10.65 29.92
N PRO A 798 -1.74 11.29 28.96
CA PRO A 798 -2.24 11.41 27.59
C PRO A 798 -2.44 10.06 26.87
N ASP A 799 -1.76 8.99 27.29
CA ASP A 799 -1.89 7.64 26.70
C ASP A 799 -3.08 6.91 27.31
N ILE A 800 -4.25 7.11 26.74
CA ILE A 800 -5.44 6.41 27.23
C ILE A 800 -5.55 5.04 26.53
N THR A 801 -5.64 3.99 27.35
CA THR A 801 -5.85 2.61 26.86
C THR A 801 -7.32 2.26 26.98
N VAL A 802 -7.92 1.82 25.87
CA VAL A 802 -9.29 1.29 25.80
C VAL A 802 -9.21 -0.22 25.64
N VAL A 803 -9.92 -0.97 26.50
CA VAL A 803 -9.89 -2.44 26.58
C VAL A 803 -11.29 -2.99 26.37
N THR A 804 -11.45 -3.91 25.45
CA THR A 804 -12.72 -4.56 25.08
C THR A 804 -12.62 -6.08 25.25
N PRO A 805 -13.47 -6.70 26.10
CA PRO A 805 -13.56 -8.16 26.20
C PRO A 805 -14.30 -8.76 25.00
N VAL A 806 -13.80 -9.87 24.49
CA VAL A 806 -14.42 -10.64 23.41
C VAL A 806 -15.12 -11.88 24.03
N PHE A 807 -16.43 -11.87 24.04
CA PHE A 807 -17.21 -12.97 24.57
C PHE A 807 -17.51 -14.02 23.49
N ASP A 808 -17.76 -15.25 23.93
CA ASP A 808 -18.33 -16.32 23.09
C ASP A 808 -19.76 -15.96 22.63
N ASP A 809 -20.30 -16.75 21.71
CA ASP A 809 -21.65 -16.50 21.18
C ASP A 809 -22.76 -16.67 22.23
N ALA A 810 -22.52 -17.51 23.26
CA ALA A 810 -23.41 -17.68 24.40
C ALA A 810 -23.36 -16.48 25.37
N LYS A 811 -22.35 -15.60 25.21
CA LYS A 811 -22.09 -14.45 26.10
C LYS A 811 -21.81 -14.83 27.55
N GLU A 812 -21.24 -16.01 27.76
CA GLU A 812 -20.95 -16.55 29.08
C GLU A 812 -19.46 -16.51 29.43
N ARG A 813 -18.58 -16.61 28.43
CA ARG A 813 -17.13 -16.72 28.64
C ARG A 813 -16.38 -15.69 27.80
N ILE A 814 -15.39 -15.04 28.42
CA ILE A 814 -14.42 -14.20 27.69
C ILE A 814 -13.42 -15.14 27.02
N LEU A 815 -13.28 -14.97 25.69
CA LEU A 815 -12.34 -15.73 24.85
C LEU A 815 -11.01 -15.01 24.69
N PHE A 816 -11.07 -13.71 24.42
CA PHE A 816 -9.95 -12.85 24.05
C PHE A 816 -10.17 -11.44 24.57
N TRP A 817 -9.12 -10.60 24.40
CA TRP A 817 -9.21 -9.16 24.63
C TRP A 817 -8.64 -8.43 23.42
N ALA A 818 -9.26 -7.33 23.07
CA ALA A 818 -8.74 -6.36 22.12
C ALA A 818 -8.49 -5.04 22.86
N ALA A 819 -7.33 -4.42 22.62
CA ALA A 819 -7.04 -3.14 23.22
C ALA A 819 -6.36 -2.19 22.24
N SER A 820 -6.67 -0.89 22.42
CA SER A 820 -6.00 0.21 21.72
C SER A 820 -5.55 1.25 22.74
N ARG A 821 -4.35 1.81 22.53
CA ARG A 821 -3.81 2.92 23.29
C ARG A 821 -3.55 4.07 22.33
N GLY A 822 -4.00 5.27 22.63
CA GLY A 822 -3.78 6.46 21.83
C GLY A 822 -3.32 7.63 22.67
N HIS A 823 -2.34 8.39 22.16
CA HIS A 823 -1.87 9.62 22.77
C HIS A 823 -2.81 10.77 22.42
N HIS A 824 -3.67 11.15 23.37
CA HIS A 824 -4.59 12.27 23.22
C HIS A 824 -3.84 13.60 23.13
N ALA A 825 -4.36 14.55 22.36
CA ALA A 825 -3.71 15.84 22.17
C ALA A 825 -3.64 16.68 23.46
N ASP A 826 -4.63 16.53 24.35
CA ASP A 826 -4.69 17.20 25.64
C ASP A 826 -5.64 16.44 26.55
N ILE A 827 -5.26 16.21 27.78
CA ILE A 827 -6.06 15.57 28.83
C ILE A 827 -6.19 16.45 30.07
N GLY A 828 -5.98 17.78 29.96
CA GLY A 828 -5.95 18.72 31.09
C GLY A 828 -4.54 18.92 31.63
N GLY A 829 -4.46 19.17 32.92
CA GLY A 829 -3.20 19.48 33.58
C GLY A 829 -2.78 20.95 33.46
N THR A 830 -1.65 21.28 34.09
CA THR A 830 -1.14 22.66 34.21
C THR A 830 -0.61 23.24 32.90
N ALA A 831 -0.17 22.39 31.95
CA ALA A 831 0.35 22.80 30.67
C ALA A 831 -0.52 22.27 29.51
N PRO A 832 -0.69 23.05 28.43
CA PRO A 832 -1.31 22.54 27.19
C PRO A 832 -0.56 21.31 26.68
N GLY A 833 -1.33 20.32 26.19
CA GLY A 833 -0.78 19.04 25.70
C GLY A 833 -0.45 18.05 26.83
N SER A 834 -0.68 18.40 28.10
CA SER A 834 -0.55 17.52 29.27
C SER A 834 0.84 16.89 29.45
N MET A 835 1.88 17.58 29.00
CA MET A 835 3.28 17.16 29.04
C MET A 835 4.15 18.17 29.81
N THR A 836 3.75 18.48 31.04
CA THR A 836 4.51 19.40 31.89
C THR A 836 5.65 18.68 32.60
N PRO A 837 6.90 19.21 32.56
CA PRO A 837 8.01 18.64 33.33
C PRO A 837 8.01 19.06 34.80
N LEU A 838 7.09 19.93 35.21
CA LEU A 838 7.09 20.57 36.51
C LEU A 838 6.00 20.03 37.44
N ALA A 839 5.18 19.10 37.02
CA ALA A 839 4.15 18.50 37.84
C ALA A 839 4.75 17.75 39.03
N THR A 840 4.11 17.92 40.20
CA THR A 840 4.49 17.24 41.43
C THR A 840 3.40 16.28 41.91
N THR A 841 2.23 16.36 41.32
CA THR A 841 1.07 15.50 41.59
C THR A 841 0.41 15.08 40.28
N VAL A 842 -0.31 13.99 40.31
CA VAL A 842 -1.02 13.47 39.12
C VAL A 842 -2.09 14.43 38.61
N ASP A 843 -2.76 15.17 39.51
CA ASP A 843 -3.75 16.18 39.11
C ASP A 843 -3.16 17.32 38.28
N GLU A 844 -1.89 17.66 38.51
CA GLU A 844 -1.16 18.65 37.71
C GLU A 844 -0.78 18.14 36.30
N GLU A 845 -0.75 16.83 36.09
CA GLU A 845 -0.49 16.22 34.80
C GLU A 845 -1.76 16.12 33.95
N GLY A 846 -2.94 15.98 34.57
CA GLY A 846 -4.22 15.92 33.85
C GLY A 846 -5.27 15.02 34.49
N VAL A 847 -6.30 14.70 33.73
CA VAL A 847 -7.43 13.89 34.17
C VAL A 847 -7.03 12.41 34.22
N LEU A 848 -7.28 11.78 35.34
CA LEU A 848 -6.98 10.38 35.62
C LEU A 848 -8.17 9.49 35.28
N PHE A 849 -7.95 8.53 34.39
CA PHE A 849 -8.84 7.38 34.14
C PHE A 849 -8.29 6.19 34.91
N ASP A 850 -8.93 5.86 36.02
CA ASP A 850 -8.57 4.67 36.81
C ASP A 850 -9.69 3.64 36.74
N ASN A 851 -9.55 2.64 35.85
CA ASN A 851 -10.55 1.60 35.61
C ASN A 851 -11.96 2.16 35.28
N PHE A 852 -12.05 3.15 34.38
CA PHE A 852 -13.32 3.74 34.00
C PHE A 852 -14.07 2.87 33.01
N ARG A 853 -15.27 2.33 33.39
CA ARG A 853 -16.15 1.60 32.44
C ARG A 853 -16.79 2.64 31.51
N ILE A 854 -16.25 2.79 30.30
CA ILE A 854 -16.69 3.80 29.34
C ILE A 854 -17.96 3.36 28.58
N VAL A 855 -18.12 2.04 28.36
CA VAL A 855 -19.36 1.41 27.88
C VAL A 855 -19.81 0.42 28.91
N ASP A 856 -21.07 0.53 29.33
CA ASP A 856 -21.71 -0.37 30.27
C ASP A 856 -22.81 -1.15 29.55
N ARG A 857 -22.57 -2.42 29.30
CA ARG A 857 -23.49 -3.35 28.60
C ARG A 857 -24.05 -2.78 27.30
N GLY A 858 -23.19 -2.21 26.47
CA GLY A 858 -23.53 -1.60 25.19
C GLY A 858 -23.99 -0.14 25.26
N ARG A 859 -24.14 0.45 26.46
CA ARG A 859 -24.47 1.86 26.62
C ARG A 859 -23.21 2.71 26.80
N PHE A 860 -22.92 3.58 25.85
CA PHE A 860 -21.84 4.55 25.98
C PHE A 860 -22.16 5.61 27.04
N ARG A 861 -21.29 5.80 28.02
CA ARG A 861 -21.50 6.66 29.18
C ARG A 861 -20.96 8.08 28.95
N GLU A 862 -21.49 8.74 27.92
CA GLU A 862 -20.98 10.03 27.44
C GLU A 862 -21.03 11.14 28.49
N LYS A 863 -22.14 11.25 29.22
CA LYS A 863 -22.29 12.30 30.25
C LYS A 863 -21.33 12.12 31.41
N GLU A 864 -21.18 10.88 31.86
CA GLU A 864 -20.26 10.56 32.96
C GLU A 864 -18.80 10.77 32.53
N LEU A 865 -18.50 10.46 31.25
CA LEU A 865 -17.20 10.73 30.65
C LEU A 865 -16.94 12.23 30.53
N GLU A 866 -17.88 13.00 30.03
CA GLU A 866 -17.79 14.47 29.94
C GLU A 866 -17.56 15.08 31.33
N THR A 867 -18.29 14.60 32.35
CA THR A 867 -18.10 15.03 33.74
C THR A 867 -16.68 14.72 34.22
N LEU A 868 -16.16 13.51 33.96
CA LEU A 868 -14.80 13.13 34.33
C LEU A 868 -13.75 14.08 33.70
N LEU A 869 -13.94 14.45 32.44
CA LEU A 869 -13.02 15.31 31.69
C LEU A 869 -13.08 16.79 32.13
N THR A 870 -14.23 17.26 32.60
CA THR A 870 -14.51 18.68 32.90
C THR A 870 -14.53 19.03 34.37
N ASP A 871 -14.95 18.11 35.25
CA ASP A 871 -15.00 18.31 36.71
C ASP A 871 -13.67 17.90 37.36
N HIS A 872 -12.64 18.65 36.99
CA HIS A 872 -11.27 18.43 37.47
C HIS A 872 -10.62 19.79 37.80
N ARG A 873 -9.65 19.81 38.73
CA ARG A 873 -8.91 21.02 39.04
C ARG A 873 -8.25 21.67 37.84
N TYR A 874 -7.75 20.86 36.94
CA TYR A 874 -7.13 21.24 35.67
C TYR A 874 -7.78 20.44 34.55
N PRO A 875 -9.00 20.83 34.09
CA PRO A 875 -9.80 20.00 33.16
C PRO A 875 -9.19 19.91 31.77
N ALA A 876 -9.64 18.91 31.00
CA ALA A 876 -9.31 18.81 29.59
C ALA A 876 -9.79 20.06 28.83
N ARG A 877 -8.92 20.60 27.95
CA ARG A 877 -9.21 21.85 27.22
C ARG A 877 -10.16 21.65 26.07
N ASN A 878 -10.22 20.43 25.54
CA ASN A 878 -11.11 20.06 24.43
C ASN A 878 -11.76 18.68 24.69
N PRO A 879 -12.70 18.57 25.65
CA PRO A 879 -13.30 17.28 26.01
C PRO A 879 -14.05 16.62 24.85
N HIS A 880 -14.61 17.37 23.90
CA HIS A 880 -15.25 16.81 22.70
C HIS A 880 -14.26 16.05 21.82
N GLN A 881 -13.04 16.52 21.69
CA GLN A 881 -11.97 15.81 20.97
C GLN A 881 -11.61 14.49 21.68
N ASN A 882 -11.46 14.52 23.00
CA ASN A 882 -11.19 13.32 23.80
C ASN A 882 -12.29 12.26 23.64
N ILE A 883 -13.56 12.68 23.71
CA ILE A 883 -14.71 11.79 23.51
C ILE A 883 -14.68 11.17 22.10
N ALA A 884 -14.35 11.97 21.09
CA ALA A 884 -14.26 11.48 19.71
C ALA A 884 -13.13 10.47 19.53
N ASP A 885 -11.95 10.73 20.10
CA ASP A 885 -10.81 9.82 20.04
C ASP A 885 -11.09 8.51 20.80
N LEU A 886 -11.77 8.57 21.93
CA LEU A 886 -12.22 7.38 22.67
C LEU A 886 -13.24 6.56 21.87
N LYS A 887 -14.18 7.21 21.17
CA LYS A 887 -15.09 6.52 20.24
C LYS A 887 -14.32 5.87 19.08
N ALA A 888 -13.28 6.50 18.55
CA ALA A 888 -12.40 5.94 17.53
C ALA A 888 -11.62 4.71 18.05
N GLN A 889 -11.13 4.75 19.30
CA GLN A 889 -10.48 3.61 19.94
C GLN A 889 -11.45 2.43 20.16
N ILE A 890 -12.70 2.70 20.55
CA ILE A 890 -13.75 1.68 20.67
C ILE A 890 -14.02 1.05 19.29
N ALA A 891 -14.16 1.86 18.24
CA ALA A 891 -14.38 1.36 16.88
C ALA A 891 -13.20 0.50 16.38
N ALA A 892 -11.97 0.87 16.69
CA ALA A 892 -10.79 0.06 16.40
C ALA A 892 -10.84 -1.30 17.10
N ASN A 893 -11.19 -1.33 18.38
CA ASN A 893 -11.34 -2.58 19.13
C ASN A 893 -12.45 -3.45 18.57
N GLU A 894 -13.61 -2.90 18.22
CA GLU A 894 -14.72 -3.63 17.59
C GLU A 894 -14.32 -4.24 16.24
N LYS A 895 -13.47 -3.56 15.45
CA LYS A 895 -12.88 -4.15 14.25
C LYS A 895 -12.06 -5.39 14.60
N GLY A 896 -11.21 -5.33 15.62
CA GLY A 896 -10.44 -6.47 16.12
C GLY A 896 -11.34 -7.62 16.59
N VAL A 897 -12.39 -7.32 17.34
CA VAL A 897 -13.39 -8.32 17.82
C VAL A 897 -14.03 -9.03 16.62
N ALA A 898 -14.46 -8.28 15.61
CA ALA A 898 -15.09 -8.85 14.41
C ALA A 898 -14.15 -9.81 13.65
N GLU A 899 -12.88 -9.43 13.47
CA GLU A 899 -11.90 -10.26 12.77
C GLU A 899 -11.49 -11.50 13.57
N LEU A 900 -11.35 -11.39 14.90
CA LEU A 900 -11.11 -12.55 15.77
C LEU A 900 -12.26 -13.56 15.71
N ARG A 901 -13.50 -13.10 15.69
CA ARG A 901 -14.68 -13.97 15.53
C ARG A 901 -14.70 -14.68 14.19
N LYS A 902 -14.36 -13.99 13.10
CA LYS A 902 -14.21 -14.65 11.78
C LYS A 902 -13.15 -15.74 11.81
N MET A 903 -12.03 -15.49 12.46
CA MET A 903 -10.95 -16.46 12.63
C MET A 903 -11.41 -17.69 13.38
N VAL A 904 -12.14 -17.51 14.49
CA VAL A 904 -12.74 -18.62 15.27
C VAL A 904 -13.76 -19.38 14.42
N ALA A 905 -14.59 -18.69 13.65
CA ALA A 905 -15.56 -19.35 12.75
C ALA A 905 -14.88 -20.17 11.65
N HIS A 906 -13.69 -19.76 11.21
CA HIS A 906 -12.94 -20.42 10.15
C HIS A 906 -12.14 -21.63 10.65
N PHE A 907 -11.33 -21.44 11.71
CA PHE A 907 -10.38 -22.47 12.21
C PHE A 907 -10.92 -23.28 13.39
N GLY A 908 -11.92 -22.80 14.09
CA GLY A 908 -12.38 -23.34 15.37
C GLY A 908 -11.67 -22.72 16.57
N LEU A 909 -12.39 -22.61 17.68
CA LEU A 909 -11.89 -21.94 18.89
C LEU A 909 -10.66 -22.64 19.48
N ASP A 910 -10.69 -23.98 19.61
CA ASP A 910 -9.59 -24.75 20.22
C ASP A 910 -8.27 -24.56 19.45
N VAL A 911 -8.33 -24.48 18.12
CA VAL A 911 -7.16 -24.24 17.28
C VAL A 911 -6.65 -22.81 17.46
N VAL A 912 -7.54 -21.79 17.45
CA VAL A 912 -7.14 -20.40 17.64
C VAL A 912 -6.49 -20.19 19.02
N GLU A 913 -7.07 -20.72 20.10
CA GLU A 913 -6.50 -20.65 21.46
C GLU A 913 -5.13 -21.36 21.53
N ALA A 914 -4.99 -22.54 20.90
CA ALA A 914 -3.73 -23.26 20.86
C ALA A 914 -2.64 -22.46 20.14
N TYR A 915 -2.94 -21.89 18.96
CA TYR A 915 -1.96 -21.11 18.20
C TYR A 915 -1.64 -19.75 18.84
N MET A 916 -2.52 -19.15 19.62
CA MET A 916 -2.16 -18.01 20.48
C MET A 916 -1.03 -18.42 21.45
N GLY A 917 -1.17 -19.55 22.13
CA GLY A 917 -0.12 -20.10 23.01
C GLY A 917 1.17 -20.40 22.24
N HIS A 918 1.09 -21.06 21.08
CA HIS A 918 2.27 -21.39 20.27
C HIS A 918 3.03 -20.16 19.78
N VAL A 919 2.34 -19.08 19.42
CA VAL A 919 2.98 -17.79 19.04
C VAL A 919 3.73 -17.20 20.24
N GLN A 920 3.12 -17.22 21.44
CA GLN A 920 3.76 -16.76 22.67
C GLN A 920 4.98 -17.61 23.04
N ASP A 921 4.88 -18.94 22.97
CA ASP A 921 5.99 -19.86 23.22
C ASP A 921 7.15 -19.65 22.25
N ASN A 922 6.84 -19.44 20.97
CA ASN A 922 7.85 -19.17 19.95
C ASN A 922 8.56 -17.82 20.18
N ALA A 923 7.83 -16.79 20.62
CA ALA A 923 8.42 -15.50 20.99
C ALA A 923 9.36 -15.66 22.20
N ALA A 924 8.93 -16.40 23.24
CA ALA A 924 9.75 -16.70 24.40
C ALA A 924 11.03 -17.46 24.01
N GLU A 925 10.92 -18.47 23.14
CA GLU A 925 12.07 -19.24 22.66
C GLU A 925 13.04 -18.37 21.83
N SER A 926 12.52 -17.46 21.04
CA SER A 926 13.34 -16.51 20.28
C SER A 926 14.18 -15.62 21.21
N VAL A 927 13.58 -15.10 22.28
CA VAL A 927 14.31 -14.34 23.32
C VAL A 927 15.35 -15.21 24.00
N ARG A 928 15.05 -16.46 24.37
CA ARG A 928 16.02 -17.39 25.00
C ARG A 928 17.26 -17.60 24.13
N ARG A 929 17.10 -17.69 22.80
CA ARG A 929 18.23 -17.80 21.85
C ARG A 929 19.07 -16.54 21.80
N VAL A 930 18.47 -15.36 21.95
CA VAL A 930 19.22 -14.09 22.05
C VAL A 930 20.02 -14.06 23.34
N LEU A 931 19.42 -14.47 24.49
CA LEU A 931 20.10 -14.52 25.78
C LEU A 931 21.38 -15.39 25.74
N GLU A 932 21.41 -16.47 24.96
CA GLU A 932 22.60 -17.30 24.77
C GLU A 932 23.80 -16.57 24.16
N ARG A 933 23.56 -15.47 23.43
CA ARG A 933 24.56 -14.66 22.75
C ARG A 933 25.02 -13.44 23.56
N LEU A 934 24.25 -13.06 24.59
CA LEU A 934 24.59 -11.91 25.42
C LEU A 934 25.75 -12.23 26.38
N PRO A 935 26.51 -11.22 26.85
CA PRO A 935 27.50 -11.40 27.93
C PRO A 935 26.83 -11.90 29.22
N ASP A 936 27.57 -12.65 30.04
CA ASP A 936 27.05 -13.18 31.31
C ASP A 936 26.63 -12.08 32.28
N SER A 937 27.24 -10.90 32.20
CA SER A 937 26.86 -9.70 32.96
C SER A 937 27.25 -8.44 32.22
N SER A 938 26.36 -7.46 32.25
CA SER A 938 26.60 -6.10 31.75
C SER A 938 26.04 -5.09 32.75
N GLU A 939 26.68 -3.96 32.90
CA GLU A 939 26.25 -2.87 33.80
C GLU A 939 26.39 -1.54 33.08
N TYR A 940 25.43 -0.62 33.30
CA TYR A 940 25.43 0.69 32.70
C TYR A 940 24.82 1.73 33.66
N GLU A 941 25.39 2.94 33.65
CA GLU A 941 24.86 4.08 34.38
C GLU A 941 24.61 5.24 33.41
N TYR A 942 23.43 5.83 33.50
CA TYR A 942 23.04 6.97 32.69
C TYR A 942 22.67 8.17 33.60
N PRO A 943 23.48 9.25 33.62
CA PRO A 943 23.13 10.47 34.34
C PRO A 943 22.14 11.30 33.52
N THR A 944 21.09 11.79 34.17
CA THR A 944 20.14 12.72 33.58
C THR A 944 20.63 14.18 33.77
N ASP A 945 20.05 15.15 33.04
CA ASP A 945 20.39 16.58 33.13
C ASP A 945 20.17 17.18 34.51
N THR A 946 19.28 16.57 35.29
CA THR A 946 18.95 17.02 36.65
C THR A 946 19.71 16.28 37.75
N GLY A 947 20.69 15.44 37.35
CA GLY A 947 21.63 14.80 38.26
C GLY A 947 21.15 13.45 38.84
N GLN A 948 20.00 12.92 38.40
CA GLN A 948 19.66 11.53 38.73
C GLN A 948 20.52 10.57 37.92
N ILE A 949 20.64 9.36 38.44
CA ILE A 949 21.33 8.27 37.78
C ILE A 949 20.31 7.13 37.58
N ILE A 950 20.17 6.67 36.35
CA ILE A 950 19.52 5.41 36.02
C ILE A 950 20.64 4.37 35.94
N LYS A 951 20.58 3.37 36.82
CA LYS A 951 21.52 2.28 36.85
C LYS A 951 20.85 0.96 36.47
N VAL A 952 21.47 0.21 35.58
CA VAL A 952 20.97 -1.10 35.16
C VAL A 952 22.09 -2.12 35.17
N LYS A 953 21.80 -3.31 35.70
CA LYS A 953 22.67 -4.48 35.61
C LYS A 953 21.89 -5.62 35.04
N ILE A 954 22.39 -6.21 33.95
CA ILE A 954 21.80 -7.39 33.31
C ILE A 954 22.70 -8.57 33.63
N THR A 955 22.12 -9.65 34.18
CA THR A 955 22.84 -10.91 34.45
C THR A 955 22.12 -12.04 33.74
N VAL A 956 22.84 -12.83 32.94
CA VAL A 956 22.30 -13.94 32.16
C VAL A 956 22.65 -15.27 32.82
N ASP A 957 21.63 -16.05 33.14
CA ASP A 957 21.77 -17.45 33.54
C ASP A 957 21.61 -18.33 32.29
N ARG A 958 22.75 -18.73 31.72
CA ARG A 958 22.75 -19.54 30.48
C ARG A 958 22.20 -20.96 30.71
N GLN A 959 22.23 -21.47 31.90
CA GLN A 959 21.72 -22.84 32.19
C GLN A 959 20.20 -22.83 32.21
N LYS A 960 19.61 -21.77 32.78
CA LYS A 960 18.16 -21.58 32.81
C LYS A 960 17.64 -20.87 31.57
N ARG A 961 18.54 -20.27 30.81
CA ARG A 961 18.18 -19.43 29.65
C ARG A 961 17.28 -18.25 30.06
N GLU A 962 17.65 -17.61 31.18
CA GLU A 962 16.94 -16.49 31.79
C GLU A 962 17.89 -15.31 32.01
N ALA A 963 17.34 -14.12 32.07
CA ALA A 963 18.09 -12.93 32.44
C ALA A 963 17.40 -12.20 33.59
N THR A 964 18.23 -11.63 34.46
CA THR A 964 17.78 -10.71 35.53
C THR A 964 18.22 -9.32 35.15
N VAL A 965 17.26 -8.39 35.09
CA VAL A 965 17.51 -6.95 34.92
C VAL A 965 17.30 -6.26 36.26
N ASP A 966 18.39 -5.77 36.85
CA ASP A 966 18.42 -5.17 38.19
C ASP A 966 18.68 -3.68 38.05
N PHE A 967 17.78 -2.87 38.59
CA PHE A 967 17.85 -1.40 38.62
C PHE A 967 18.34 -0.86 39.99
N THR A 968 18.83 -1.72 40.87
CA THR A 968 19.36 -1.31 42.16
C THR A 968 20.48 -0.26 42.02
N GLY A 969 20.34 0.84 42.74
CA GLY A 969 21.26 1.98 42.66
C GLY A 969 20.78 3.13 41.78
N THR A 970 19.64 2.94 41.09
CA THR A 970 18.91 4.05 40.46
C THR A 970 18.48 5.07 41.52
N SER A 971 18.52 6.35 41.18
CA SER A 971 18.12 7.43 42.06
C SER A 971 16.68 7.29 42.57
N PRO A 972 16.38 7.74 43.81
CA PRO A 972 15.02 7.65 44.35
C PRO A 972 14.05 8.54 43.56
N VAL A 973 12.75 8.33 43.80
CA VAL A 973 11.66 9.12 43.22
C VAL A 973 11.86 10.61 43.43
N MET A 974 11.71 11.38 42.36
CA MET A 974 11.85 12.82 42.32
C MET A 974 10.53 13.54 42.60
N LYS A 975 10.65 14.80 43.04
CA LYS A 975 9.49 15.70 43.20
C LYS A 975 9.15 16.40 41.86
N ASN A 976 9.07 15.63 40.80
CA ASN A 976 8.62 16.05 39.47
C ASN A 976 8.07 14.82 38.74
N ASN A 977 7.62 14.97 37.51
CA ASN A 977 7.04 13.86 36.73
C ASN A 977 8.04 13.07 35.83
N PHE A 978 9.34 13.27 36.03
CA PHE A 978 10.37 12.47 35.36
C PHE A 978 10.64 11.13 36.08
N ASN A 979 9.60 10.48 36.58
CA ASN A 979 9.67 9.19 37.24
C ASN A 979 9.02 8.14 36.33
N ALA A 980 9.74 7.09 36.02
CA ALA A 980 9.21 6.01 35.16
C ALA A 980 8.30 5.08 35.96
N PRO A 981 7.02 4.89 35.60
CA PRO A 981 6.18 3.86 36.18
C PRO A 981 6.64 2.48 35.70
N GLU A 982 6.28 1.41 36.46
CA GLU A 982 6.67 0.03 36.15
C GLU A 982 6.39 -0.36 34.69
N PRO A 983 5.21 -0.08 34.09
CA PRO A 983 4.93 -0.46 32.72
C PRO A 983 5.91 0.15 31.69
N VAL A 984 6.40 1.36 31.92
CA VAL A 984 7.39 2.01 31.05
C VAL A 984 8.76 1.34 31.15
N ALA A 985 9.21 1.05 32.40
CA ALA A 985 10.48 0.36 32.62
C ALA A 985 10.45 -1.04 31.98
N ARG A 986 9.33 -1.73 32.09
CA ARG A 986 9.10 -3.04 31.48
C ARG A 986 9.09 -2.98 29.94
N ALA A 987 8.41 -1.99 29.35
CA ALA A 987 8.43 -1.77 27.90
C ALA A 987 9.85 -1.50 27.39
N ALA A 988 10.66 -0.73 28.13
CA ALA A 988 12.06 -0.47 27.77
C ALA A 988 12.91 -1.74 27.77
N VAL A 989 12.71 -2.63 28.75
CA VAL A 989 13.40 -3.94 28.81
C VAL A 989 13.01 -4.83 27.62
N LEU A 990 11.73 -4.85 27.27
CA LEU A 990 11.24 -5.69 26.15
C LEU A 990 11.67 -5.15 24.78
N TYR A 991 11.83 -3.82 24.66
CA TYR A 991 12.31 -3.20 23.43
C TYR A 991 13.81 -3.44 23.20
N ALA A 992 14.62 -3.44 24.26
CA ALA A 992 16.08 -3.60 24.19
C ALA A 992 16.50 -5.03 23.80
#